data_bf01a0c8110f543fad868d5e47b970ed
#
_entry.id   bf01a0c8110f543fad868d5e47b970ed
#
_cell.length_a   1.000
_cell.length_b   1.000
_cell.length_c   1.000
_cell.angle_alpha   90.00
_cell.angle_beta   90.00
_cell.angle_gamma   90.00
#
_symmetry.space_group_name_H-M   'P 1'
#
loop_
_entity.id
_entity.type
_entity.pdbx_description
1 polymer ?
#
loop_
_entity_poly.entity_id
_entity_poly.type
_entity_poly.pdbx_seq_one_letter_code
_entity_poly.pdbx_strand_id
1 'polypeptide(L)'
;MREFEESIIQAKRNSLKRQLLYLLLGIIIISFIGIFLFLSRGVSIKINPIEAEKKASVSITKGFSFILNNKIYSLSKSIGILVKSEGYRVYQNNFLLNNNSETIEIILEELPGKVRIRINPFSEKTKIKFNEKYIKNEEIININNLNGLYSYTISNPLFAEYTDQIEVGLGQLKEIDINLTKEEIPIQILSKPSDADIYLNNEFIGSTPFKNLLLSGEYNLILKKEGFKNLVETLIVSTEEKVIDKNFSLELLPGEIFIKSSENDSEIYIDNVYSGMGAIRKKLPPGDHTISIMKDGFYTFTKEVLIVSKTINQQEIILEEKIGSVKITSNPVANVTINGKLYGETPLNLRLRSVEQKIELSKEGYRSFFTSLIPNTEFEKKIEVYLKTNAQAKLDESPIKYKNKTGIEMNLIMPGEFQIGSSKREAGRHSNEVVRNIKLTKPFYISSTLITEDQYNKFSRKSSLNSNKPITSISWYEAAKFCNWLSDQEGFDKVYNFTNNNYTGLNIESNGYRLPTESEWVWAVKFYKQSDIKIFTWGNKMPVKKNVGNLSGEEMKGKNSKFISGYSDNYSNLSPVKSYQPINSGLYDITGNAHEWMNDYYELTNFESNNIELNRMGPVFGSGHVIRGSSWRSATLRELRLSFRDKSSNGSDDISFRVARWVGE
;
A
#
# COMPACT_ATOMS: atom_id res chain seq x y z
N MET A 1 34.26 119.62 22.86
CA MET A 1 34.15 118.62 21.77
C MET A 1 34.04 117.18 22.27
N ARG A 2 34.68 116.77 23.35
CA ARG A 2 34.59 115.38 23.85
C ARG A 2 33.18 114.93 24.36
N GLU A 3 32.47 115.84 25.05
CA GLU A 3 31.12 115.49 25.53
C GLU A 3 30.07 115.30 24.41
N PHE A 4 30.31 115.97 23.28
CA PHE A 4 29.37 115.80 22.12
C PHE A 4 29.59 114.52 21.36
N GLU A 5 30.81 114.00 21.28
CA GLU A 5 31.11 112.69 20.67
C GLU A 5 30.61 111.52 21.50
N GLU A 6 30.69 111.56 22.85
CA GLU A 6 30.18 110.51 23.73
C GLU A 6 28.66 110.46 23.67
N SER A 7 27.95 111.53 23.53
CA SER A 7 26.49 111.58 23.39
C SER A 7 26.02 110.95 22.08
N ILE A 8 26.77 111.11 20.98
CA ILE A 8 26.46 110.49 19.68
C ILE A 8 26.74 109.03 19.68
N ILE A 9 27.81 108.59 20.35
CA ILE A 9 28.12 107.13 20.47
C ILE A 9 27.06 106.46 21.36
N GLN A 10 26.62 107.11 22.42
CA GLN A 10 25.59 106.55 23.29
C GLN A 10 24.20 106.55 22.61
N ALA A 11 23.87 107.53 21.79
CA ALA A 11 22.65 107.55 20.97
C ALA A 11 22.65 106.44 19.90
N LYS A 12 23.82 106.24 19.21
CA LYS A 12 23.96 105.10 18.26
C LYS A 12 23.85 103.73 18.95
N ARG A 13 24.44 103.60 20.11
CA ARG A 13 24.39 102.35 20.89
C ARG A 13 22.98 102.02 21.38
N ASN A 14 22.22 103.07 21.74
CA ASN A 14 20.80 102.87 22.14
C ASN A 14 19.88 102.57 20.95
N SER A 15 20.17 103.14 19.76
CA SER A 15 19.43 102.86 18.55
C SER A 15 19.68 101.37 18.10
N LEU A 16 20.95 100.98 18.18
CA LEU A 16 21.30 99.54 17.84
C LEU A 16 20.64 98.55 18.79
N LYS A 17 20.59 98.83 20.07
CA LYS A 17 19.89 97.99 21.08
C LYS A 17 18.39 97.92 20.80
N ARG A 18 17.78 99.07 20.38
CA ARG A 18 16.34 99.04 20.01
C ARG A 18 16.08 98.27 18.74
N GLN A 19 16.95 98.41 17.73
CA GLN A 19 16.82 97.60 16.50
C GLN A 19 17.00 96.11 16.76
N LEU A 20 17.98 95.72 17.60
CA LEU A 20 18.16 94.31 18.02
C LEU A 20 16.94 93.81 18.83
N LEU A 21 16.37 94.62 19.68
CA LEU A 21 15.16 94.25 20.45
C LEU A 21 13.96 94.05 19.53
N TYR A 22 13.75 94.91 18.50
CA TYR A 22 12.67 94.75 17.53
C TYR A 22 12.88 93.51 16.64
N LEU A 23 14.13 93.18 16.28
CA LEU A 23 14.47 92.05 15.50
C LEU A 23 14.21 90.74 16.33
N LEU A 24 14.57 90.75 17.60
CA LEU A 24 14.29 89.64 18.54
C LEU A 24 12.77 89.46 18.76
N LEU A 25 12.04 90.56 18.93
CA LEU A 25 10.58 90.56 19.05
C LEU A 25 9.91 89.98 17.77
N GLY A 26 10.44 90.41 16.59
CA GLY A 26 10.00 89.89 15.28
C GLY A 26 10.18 88.39 15.14
N ILE A 27 11.38 87.91 15.56
CA ILE A 27 11.67 86.43 15.52
C ILE A 27 10.73 85.66 16.48
N ILE A 28 10.47 86.20 17.66
CA ILE A 28 9.55 85.62 18.64
C ILE A 28 8.13 85.50 18.06
N ILE A 29 7.64 86.61 17.44
CA ILE A 29 6.31 86.66 16.82
C ILE A 29 6.22 85.71 15.66
N ILE A 30 7.22 85.62 14.79
CA ILE A 30 7.27 84.70 13.67
C ILE A 30 7.31 83.26 14.19
N SER A 31 8.08 82.95 15.26
CA SER A 31 8.12 81.66 15.90
C SER A 31 6.76 81.26 16.51
N PHE A 32 6.08 82.23 17.19
CA PHE A 32 4.74 82.02 17.71
C PHE A 32 3.70 81.76 16.61
N ILE A 33 3.76 82.47 15.49
CA ILE A 33 2.90 82.28 14.34
C ILE A 33 3.23 80.91 13.71
N GLY A 34 4.51 80.51 13.56
CA GLY A 34 4.95 79.22 13.08
C GLY A 34 4.44 78.05 13.94
N ILE A 35 4.58 78.20 15.26
CA ILE A 35 4.08 77.23 16.23
C ILE A 35 2.54 77.19 16.18
N PHE A 36 1.85 78.32 16.11
CA PHE A 36 0.38 78.31 16.01
C PHE A 36 -0.10 77.67 14.71
N LEU A 37 0.52 77.94 13.57
CA LEU A 37 0.18 77.32 12.28
C LEU A 37 0.49 75.79 12.28
N PHE A 38 1.54 75.36 12.97
CA PHE A 38 1.87 73.97 13.14
C PHE A 38 0.84 73.21 14.03
N LEU A 39 0.49 73.84 15.15
CA LEU A 39 -0.52 73.29 16.08
C LEU A 39 -1.94 73.30 15.51
N SER A 40 -2.22 74.19 14.51
CA SER A 40 -3.53 74.17 13.82
C SER A 40 -3.70 72.99 12.86
N ARG A 41 -2.60 72.30 12.47
CA ARG A 41 -2.60 71.20 11.49
C ARG A 41 -2.57 69.78 12.13
N GLY A 42 -2.97 69.65 13.38
CA GLY A 42 -2.98 68.37 14.07
C GLY A 42 -4.06 67.40 13.51
N VAL A 43 -3.69 66.19 13.19
CA VAL A 43 -4.58 65.13 12.73
C VAL A 43 -5.12 64.37 13.94
N SER A 44 -6.41 64.30 14.08
CA SER A 44 -7.06 63.58 15.20
C SER A 44 -6.95 62.05 15.02
N ILE A 45 -6.84 61.35 16.11
CA ILE A 45 -6.89 59.87 16.12
C ILE A 45 -8.23 59.50 16.76
N LYS A 46 -8.95 58.57 16.11
CA LYS A 46 -10.13 57.96 16.65
C LYS A 46 -9.92 56.45 16.66
N ILE A 47 -10.13 55.81 17.79
CA ILE A 47 -9.96 54.36 17.96
C ILE A 47 -11.32 53.75 18.18
N ASN A 48 -11.61 52.72 17.42
CA ASN A 48 -12.87 51.94 17.56
C ASN A 48 -12.49 50.50 17.98
N PRO A 49 -13.31 49.81 18.78
CA PRO A 49 -14.47 50.34 19.49
C PRO A 49 -14.11 51.33 20.62
N ILE A 50 -15.08 52.05 21.11
CA ILE A 50 -14.89 53.12 22.09
C ILE A 50 -14.33 52.63 23.45
N GLU A 51 -14.58 51.38 23.77
CA GLU A 51 -14.03 50.68 24.94
C GLU A 51 -12.53 50.46 24.83
N ALA A 52 -12.06 50.19 23.61
CA ALA A 52 -10.63 50.07 23.33
C ALA A 52 -9.92 51.42 23.42
N GLU A 53 -10.56 52.51 23.01
CA GLU A 53 -9.99 53.88 23.06
C GLU A 53 -9.67 54.31 24.48
N LYS A 54 -10.53 53.97 25.45
CA LYS A 54 -10.34 54.38 26.87
C LYS A 54 -9.08 53.79 27.52
N LYS A 55 -8.61 52.64 27.00
CA LYS A 55 -7.46 51.87 27.49
C LYS A 55 -6.28 51.89 26.52
N ALA A 56 -6.44 52.54 25.39
CA ALA A 56 -5.44 52.50 24.32
C ALA A 56 -4.24 53.34 24.65
N SER A 57 -3.06 52.84 24.43
CA SER A 57 -1.82 53.56 24.34
C SER A 57 -1.42 53.72 22.88
N VAL A 58 -1.26 54.97 22.44
CA VAL A 58 -0.85 55.30 21.08
C VAL A 58 0.58 55.77 21.10
N SER A 59 1.42 55.17 20.30
CA SER A 59 2.83 55.57 20.15
C SER A 59 3.22 55.70 18.70
N ILE A 60 4.14 56.59 18.44
CA ILE A 60 4.66 56.82 17.10
C ILE A 60 5.91 55.96 16.91
N THR A 61 5.92 55.12 15.87
CA THR A 61 7.02 54.20 15.57
C THR A 61 7.91 54.69 14.43
N LYS A 62 7.41 55.65 13.65
CA LYS A 62 8.16 56.21 12.50
C LYS A 62 7.72 57.67 12.23
N GLY A 63 8.66 58.52 11.88
CA GLY A 63 8.43 59.91 11.57
C GLY A 63 8.69 60.88 12.76
N PHE A 64 9.05 62.13 12.46
CA PHE A 64 9.27 63.16 13.47
C PHE A 64 7.92 63.79 13.84
N SER A 65 7.28 63.23 14.87
CA SER A 65 5.90 63.54 15.24
C SER A 65 5.71 63.39 16.75
N PHE A 66 4.74 64.07 17.31
CA PHE A 66 4.30 63.89 18.70
C PHE A 66 2.77 63.91 18.78
N ILE A 67 2.26 63.34 19.87
CA ILE A 67 0.83 63.27 20.13
C ILE A 67 0.52 64.21 21.29
N LEU A 68 -0.43 65.13 21.11
CA LEU A 68 -0.94 65.99 22.14
C LEU A 68 -2.46 66.10 22.02
N ASN A 69 -3.19 65.86 23.12
CA ASN A 69 -4.64 65.88 23.17
C ASN A 69 -5.35 65.09 22.05
N ASN A 70 -4.92 63.84 21.86
CA ASN A 70 -5.42 62.92 20.84
C ASN A 70 -5.24 63.39 19.38
N LYS A 71 -4.33 64.34 19.17
CA LYS A 71 -3.94 64.80 17.83
C LYS A 71 -2.46 64.56 17.59
N ILE A 72 -2.14 64.14 16.40
CA ILE A 72 -0.75 63.95 15.94
C ILE A 72 -0.31 65.21 15.22
N TYR A 73 0.80 65.74 15.65
CA TYR A 73 1.51 66.87 15.01
C TYR A 73 2.79 66.33 14.40
N SER A 74 2.94 66.48 13.11
CA SER A 74 4.05 65.84 12.39
C SER A 74 4.73 66.83 11.44
N LEU A 75 6.06 66.74 11.43
CA LEU A 75 6.91 67.34 10.40
C LEU A 75 7.20 66.34 9.26
N SER A 76 6.86 65.08 9.45
CA SER A 76 7.08 64.05 8.45
C SER A 76 5.81 63.80 7.63
N LYS A 77 5.95 63.59 6.31
CA LYS A 77 4.83 63.22 5.42
C LYS A 77 4.29 61.82 5.67
N SER A 78 5.05 60.93 6.31
CA SER A 78 4.64 59.56 6.68
C SER A 78 4.95 59.31 8.16
N ILE A 79 3.98 58.77 8.85
CA ILE A 79 4.10 58.37 10.25
C ILE A 79 3.72 56.93 10.45
N GLY A 80 4.42 56.23 11.34
CA GLY A 80 4.02 54.91 11.81
C GLY A 80 3.32 55.03 13.16
N ILE A 81 2.15 54.42 13.29
CA ILE A 81 1.37 54.43 14.54
C ILE A 81 1.28 53.01 15.06
N LEU A 82 1.57 52.82 16.34
CA LEU A 82 1.33 51.59 17.08
C LEU A 82 0.28 51.87 18.15
N VAL A 83 -0.78 51.12 18.13
CA VAL A 83 -1.85 51.18 19.15
C VAL A 83 -1.93 49.87 19.89
N LYS A 84 -1.90 49.93 21.22
CA LYS A 84 -2.09 48.78 22.11
C LYS A 84 -3.23 49.12 23.05
N SER A 85 -4.17 48.21 23.18
CA SER A 85 -5.24 48.26 24.18
C SER A 85 -5.44 46.88 24.78
N GLU A 86 -5.67 46.82 26.05
CA GLU A 86 -5.89 45.58 26.81
C GLU A 86 -7.14 44.86 26.26
N GLY A 87 -6.99 43.59 25.91
CA GLY A 87 -8.08 42.78 25.32
C GLY A 87 -8.19 42.90 23.80
N TYR A 88 -7.35 43.66 23.15
CA TYR A 88 -7.37 43.85 21.69
C TYR A 88 -6.03 43.50 21.06
N ARG A 89 -6.09 43.16 19.78
CA ARG A 89 -4.89 42.88 18.98
C ARG A 89 -4.10 44.16 18.75
N VAL A 90 -2.80 44.09 18.94
CA VAL A 90 -1.91 45.24 18.67
C VAL A 90 -2.04 45.66 17.21
N TYR A 91 -2.34 46.93 17.00
CA TYR A 91 -2.43 47.51 15.67
C TYR A 91 -1.18 48.32 15.35
N GLN A 92 -0.57 48.11 14.22
CA GLN A 92 0.56 48.87 13.74
C GLN A 92 0.42 49.10 12.25
N ASN A 93 0.47 50.38 11.83
CA ASN A 93 0.40 50.72 10.41
C ASN A 93 1.11 52.06 10.15
N ASN A 94 1.45 52.31 8.88
CA ASN A 94 2.06 53.55 8.43
C ASN A 94 1.03 54.38 7.65
N PHE A 95 0.93 55.65 7.98
CA PHE A 95 -0.01 56.59 7.38
C PHE A 95 0.73 57.70 6.64
N LEU A 96 0.23 58.05 5.49
CA LEU A 96 0.66 59.24 4.76
C LEU A 96 -0.23 60.41 5.15
N LEU A 97 0.36 61.44 5.74
CA LEU A 97 -0.36 62.67 6.14
C LEU A 97 -0.44 63.58 4.93
N ASN A 98 -1.64 63.73 4.38
CA ASN A 98 -1.95 64.76 3.36
C ASN A 98 -2.58 65.97 4.02
N ASN A 99 -2.40 67.16 3.46
CA ASN A 99 -2.84 68.48 4.02
C ASN A 99 -4.36 68.57 4.32
N ASN A 100 -5.15 67.51 3.97
CA ASN A 100 -6.61 67.45 4.16
C ASN A 100 -7.06 66.30 5.11
N SER A 101 -6.14 65.63 5.81
CA SER A 101 -6.52 64.55 6.73
C SER A 101 -6.94 65.11 8.08
N GLU A 102 -8.22 65.16 8.36
CA GLU A 102 -8.75 65.65 9.66
C GLU A 102 -8.73 64.59 10.76
N THR A 103 -8.85 63.30 10.41
CA THR A 103 -8.90 62.21 11.40
C THR A 103 -8.33 60.90 10.84
N ILE A 104 -7.53 60.20 11.62
CA ILE A 104 -7.12 58.81 11.38
C ILE A 104 -8.01 57.92 12.24
N GLU A 105 -8.80 57.09 11.59
CA GLU A 105 -9.64 56.10 12.28
C GLU A 105 -8.92 54.74 12.32
N ILE A 106 -8.82 54.17 13.51
CA ILE A 106 -8.14 52.89 13.79
C ILE A 106 -9.14 51.96 14.43
N ILE A 107 -9.35 50.82 13.78
CA ILE A 107 -10.25 49.74 14.29
C ILE A 107 -9.38 48.68 14.91
N LEU A 108 -9.57 48.39 16.19
CA LEU A 108 -8.90 47.29 16.90
C LEU A 108 -9.76 46.05 16.91
N GLU A 109 -9.12 44.92 16.59
CA GLU A 109 -9.78 43.59 16.68
C GLU A 109 -9.74 43.06 18.11
N GLU A 110 -10.87 42.62 18.58
CA GLU A 110 -11.01 42.01 19.91
C GLU A 110 -10.23 40.69 20.00
N LEU A 111 -9.56 40.48 21.11
CA LEU A 111 -8.97 39.19 21.45
C LEU A 111 -10.00 38.31 22.12
N PRO A 112 -10.13 37.03 21.70
CA PRO A 112 -11.08 36.10 22.33
C PRO A 112 -10.73 35.91 23.83
N GLY A 113 -11.74 35.80 24.64
CA GLY A 113 -11.59 35.25 26.00
C GLY A 113 -11.23 33.77 25.94
N LYS A 114 -10.65 33.25 26.98
CA LYS A 114 -10.21 31.85 27.07
C LYS A 114 -10.65 31.21 28.37
N VAL A 115 -11.07 29.96 28.30
CA VAL A 115 -11.42 29.14 29.46
C VAL A 115 -10.62 27.84 29.42
N ARG A 116 -10.12 27.43 30.58
CA ARG A 116 -9.53 26.12 30.83
C ARG A 116 -10.19 25.51 32.07
N ILE A 117 -10.69 24.29 31.91
CA ILE A 117 -11.32 23.52 33.02
C ILE A 117 -10.40 22.37 33.37
N ARG A 118 -10.07 22.23 34.66
CA ARG A 118 -9.34 21.10 35.25
C ARG A 118 -10.23 20.37 36.19
N ILE A 119 -10.23 19.05 36.10
CA ILE A 119 -11.08 18.18 36.88
C ILE A 119 -10.22 17.23 37.71
N ASN A 120 -10.54 17.09 38.97
CA ASN A 120 -9.90 16.17 39.90
C ASN A 120 -10.97 15.38 40.71
N PRO A 121 -10.94 14.05 40.69
CA PRO A 121 -10.14 13.19 39.83
C PRO A 121 -10.68 13.17 38.41
N PHE A 122 -9.79 13.17 37.42
CA PHE A 122 -10.14 12.99 36.03
C PHE A 122 -10.02 11.53 35.63
N SER A 123 -10.95 11.06 34.81
CA SER A 123 -10.92 9.74 34.17
C SER A 123 -11.44 9.81 32.74
N GLU A 124 -11.19 8.79 31.92
CA GLU A 124 -11.71 8.71 30.54
C GLU A 124 -13.25 8.71 30.48
N LYS A 125 -13.92 8.31 31.57
CA LYS A 125 -15.38 8.33 31.69
C LYS A 125 -15.94 9.73 31.95
N THR A 126 -15.07 10.72 32.27
CA THR A 126 -15.50 12.09 32.57
C THR A 126 -15.81 12.84 31.30
N LYS A 127 -17.02 13.36 31.19
CA LYS A 127 -17.49 14.18 30.07
C LYS A 127 -17.61 15.62 30.52
N ILE A 128 -17.01 16.54 29.81
CA ILE A 128 -17.08 17.97 30.06
C ILE A 128 -17.89 18.59 28.94
N LYS A 129 -19.06 19.11 29.23
CA LYS A 129 -19.89 19.85 28.28
C LYS A 129 -19.78 21.33 28.61
N PHE A 130 -19.20 22.13 27.71
CA PHE A 130 -19.12 23.57 27.83
C PHE A 130 -20.10 24.19 26.87
N ASN A 131 -21.12 24.85 27.37
CA ASN A 131 -22.29 25.28 26.63
C ASN A 131 -22.91 24.08 25.89
N GLU A 132 -22.92 24.07 24.59
CA GLU A 132 -23.49 22.97 23.78
C GLU A 132 -22.45 21.95 23.29
N LYS A 133 -21.15 22.15 23.59
CA LYS A 133 -20.05 21.36 23.04
C LYS A 133 -19.33 20.55 24.09
N TYR A 134 -18.93 19.30 23.72
CA TYR A 134 -17.99 18.52 24.53
C TYR A 134 -16.56 18.98 24.29
N ILE A 135 -15.81 19.07 25.39
CA ILE A 135 -14.42 19.50 25.42
C ILE A 135 -13.55 18.48 26.19
N LYS A 136 -12.25 18.57 26.02
CA LYS A 136 -11.30 17.75 26.76
C LYS A 136 -10.88 18.44 28.05
N ASN A 137 -10.46 17.64 29.03
CA ASN A 137 -9.85 18.19 30.24
C ASN A 137 -8.61 19.02 29.89
N GLU A 138 -8.47 20.19 30.52
CA GLU A 138 -7.40 21.17 30.27
C GLU A 138 -7.36 21.80 28.87
N GLU A 139 -8.33 21.52 28.03
CA GLU A 139 -8.45 22.19 26.72
C GLU A 139 -8.74 23.67 26.87
N ILE A 140 -8.03 24.49 26.08
CA ILE A 140 -8.27 25.94 26.07
C ILE A 140 -9.34 26.25 25.04
N ILE A 141 -10.47 26.78 25.50
CA ILE A 141 -11.58 27.19 24.65
C ILE A 141 -11.48 28.69 24.40
N ASN A 142 -11.55 29.09 23.14
CA ASN A 142 -11.64 30.49 22.77
C ASN A 142 -13.12 30.92 22.70
N ILE A 143 -13.43 32.04 23.34
CA ILE A 143 -14.78 32.61 23.42
C ILE A 143 -14.78 33.94 22.68
N ASN A 144 -15.52 34.00 21.58
CA ASN A 144 -15.59 35.18 20.73
C ASN A 144 -16.79 36.12 21.06
N ASN A 145 -17.83 35.60 21.74
CA ASN A 145 -18.95 36.42 22.19
C ASN A 145 -18.88 36.59 23.71
N LEU A 146 -18.45 37.73 24.18
CA LEU A 146 -18.03 37.98 25.58
C LEU A 146 -19.14 38.60 26.45
N ASN A 147 -20.35 38.73 25.91
CA ASN A 147 -21.47 39.35 26.66
C ASN A 147 -22.46 38.32 27.22
N GLY A 148 -21.96 37.19 27.75
CA GLY A 148 -22.82 36.13 28.26
C GLY A 148 -22.20 35.25 29.31
N LEU A 149 -23.09 34.62 30.10
CA LEU A 149 -22.74 33.53 30.98
C LEU A 149 -22.67 32.21 30.19
N TYR A 150 -21.58 31.51 30.33
CA TYR A 150 -21.35 30.21 29.71
C TYR A 150 -21.51 29.11 30.71
N SER A 151 -22.48 28.23 30.49
CA SER A 151 -22.70 27.07 31.37
C SER A 151 -21.73 25.94 31.03
N TYR A 152 -21.29 25.24 32.04
CA TYR A 152 -20.52 24.02 31.87
C TYR A 152 -21.03 22.96 32.83
N THR A 153 -21.07 21.72 32.33
CA THR A 153 -21.52 20.55 33.08
C THR A 153 -20.45 19.46 32.99
N ILE A 154 -20.12 18.92 34.15
CA ILE A 154 -19.22 17.77 34.26
C ILE A 154 -20.04 16.58 34.73
N SER A 155 -20.07 15.53 33.92
CA SER A 155 -20.71 14.26 34.25
C SER A 155 -19.73 13.12 34.28
N ASN A 156 -19.82 12.28 35.27
CA ASN A 156 -19.03 11.07 35.43
C ASN A 156 -19.87 10.05 36.23
N PRO A 157 -19.97 8.79 35.78
CA PRO A 157 -20.81 7.79 36.44
C PRO A 157 -20.51 7.52 37.88
N LEU A 158 -19.32 7.89 38.39
CA LEU A 158 -18.88 7.63 39.77
C LEU A 158 -18.88 8.87 40.65
N PHE A 159 -19.37 10.00 40.18
CA PHE A 159 -19.41 11.25 40.93
C PHE A 159 -20.69 12.01 40.64
N ALA A 160 -21.11 12.82 41.60
CA ALA A 160 -22.23 13.73 41.44
C ALA A 160 -22.00 14.65 40.23
N GLU A 161 -23.05 14.90 39.46
CA GLU A 161 -22.97 15.82 38.33
C GLU A 161 -22.72 17.25 38.85
N TYR A 162 -21.77 17.93 38.25
CA TYR A 162 -21.42 19.31 38.59
C TYR A 162 -21.80 20.25 37.46
N THR A 163 -22.58 21.26 37.76
CA THR A 163 -22.98 22.30 36.78
C THR A 163 -22.78 23.69 37.36
N ASP A 164 -22.18 24.60 36.58
CA ASP A 164 -21.95 25.97 36.98
C ASP A 164 -21.86 26.88 35.72
N GLN A 165 -21.69 28.18 35.95
CA GLN A 165 -21.63 29.16 34.87
C GLN A 165 -20.44 30.10 35.05
N ILE A 166 -19.87 30.59 33.95
CA ILE A 166 -18.73 31.47 33.96
C ILE A 166 -18.87 32.62 32.96
N GLU A 167 -18.39 33.78 33.36
CA GLU A 167 -18.24 34.97 32.53
C GLU A 167 -16.76 35.22 32.22
N VAL A 168 -16.43 35.56 30.99
CA VAL A 168 -15.02 35.74 30.54
C VAL A 168 -14.89 37.05 29.75
N GLY A 169 -13.92 37.85 30.15
CA GLY A 169 -13.61 39.14 29.48
C GLY A 169 -12.64 39.01 28.30
N LEU A 170 -12.54 40.09 27.54
CA LEU A 170 -11.67 40.25 26.38
C LEU A 170 -10.22 39.88 26.72
N GLY A 171 -9.64 38.92 25.98
CA GLY A 171 -8.24 38.49 26.14
C GLY A 171 -7.93 37.80 27.46
N GLN A 172 -8.91 37.56 28.31
CA GLN A 172 -8.73 36.96 29.64
C GLN A 172 -8.67 35.43 29.56
N LEU A 173 -7.77 34.80 30.28
CA LEU A 173 -7.77 33.36 30.54
C LEU A 173 -8.34 33.11 31.91
N LYS A 174 -9.45 32.36 31.99
CA LYS A 174 -10.03 31.84 33.21
C LYS A 174 -9.70 30.37 33.39
N GLU A 175 -9.13 30.00 34.52
CA GLU A 175 -8.86 28.61 34.89
C GLU A 175 -9.81 28.21 36.01
N ILE A 176 -10.43 27.03 35.88
CA ILE A 176 -11.43 26.51 36.80
C ILE A 176 -10.94 25.11 37.22
N ASP A 177 -10.73 24.95 38.53
CA ASP A 177 -10.36 23.67 39.14
C ASP A 177 -11.56 23.10 39.86
N ILE A 178 -12.00 21.91 39.48
CA ILE A 178 -13.21 21.26 40.01
C ILE A 178 -12.84 19.95 40.66
N ASN A 179 -13.24 19.80 41.91
CA ASN A 179 -13.13 18.55 42.65
C ASN A 179 -14.49 17.85 42.69
N LEU A 180 -14.55 16.67 42.05
CA LEU A 180 -15.77 15.87 42.02
C LEU A 180 -16.01 15.16 43.35
N THR A 181 -17.28 15.11 43.79
CA THR A 181 -17.70 14.46 45.03
C THR A 181 -18.47 13.18 44.75
N LYS A 182 -18.32 12.19 45.62
CA LYS A 182 -19.07 10.93 45.53
C LYS A 182 -20.47 11.12 46.16
N GLU A 183 -21.42 10.29 45.71
CA GLU A 183 -22.80 10.29 46.18
C GLU A 183 -23.19 8.94 46.77
N GLU A 184 -24.08 8.91 47.76
CA GLU A 184 -24.60 7.68 48.37
C GLU A 184 -25.77 7.14 47.53
N ILE A 185 -25.62 5.87 47.05
CA ILE A 185 -26.61 5.21 46.21
C ILE A 185 -27.19 4.00 46.97
N PRO A 186 -28.52 3.83 47.01
CA PRO A 186 -29.16 2.63 47.56
C PRO A 186 -28.78 1.37 46.77
N ILE A 187 -28.36 0.32 47.47
CA ILE A 187 -28.03 -0.98 46.88
C ILE A 187 -28.82 -2.11 47.51
N GLN A 188 -29.22 -3.07 46.68
CA GLN A 188 -29.76 -4.36 47.11
C GLN A 188 -28.94 -5.49 46.45
N ILE A 189 -28.45 -6.43 47.27
CA ILE A 189 -27.72 -7.61 46.83
C ILE A 189 -28.49 -8.85 47.28
N LEU A 190 -28.85 -9.67 46.29
CA LEU A 190 -29.53 -10.96 46.49
C LEU A 190 -28.67 -12.11 46.01
N SER A 191 -28.81 -13.30 46.54
CA SER A 191 -28.20 -14.50 46.00
C SER A 191 -29.12 -15.72 46.07
N LYS A 192 -28.85 -16.68 45.19
CA LYS A 192 -29.40 -18.03 45.22
C LYS A 192 -28.25 -19.02 45.34
N PRO A 193 -28.17 -19.81 46.46
CA PRO A 193 -29.03 -19.71 47.64
C PRO A 193 -28.79 -18.42 48.44
N SER A 194 -29.80 -18.04 49.28
CA SER A 194 -29.68 -16.92 50.24
C SER A 194 -28.62 -17.18 51.31
N ASP A 195 -28.40 -16.23 52.18
CA ASP A 195 -27.45 -16.27 53.30
C ASP A 195 -26.00 -16.54 52.84
N ALA A 196 -25.61 -15.93 51.73
CA ALA A 196 -24.22 -15.85 51.32
C ALA A 196 -23.56 -14.63 51.95
N ASP A 197 -22.41 -14.82 52.58
CA ASP A 197 -21.63 -13.74 53.18
C ASP A 197 -21.09 -12.80 52.10
N ILE A 198 -21.27 -11.50 52.33
CA ILE A 198 -20.88 -10.43 51.42
C ILE A 198 -19.63 -9.74 51.96
N TYR A 199 -18.59 -9.70 51.11
CA TYR A 199 -17.38 -8.91 51.34
C TYR A 199 -17.26 -7.84 50.26
N LEU A 200 -17.08 -6.58 50.66
CA LEU A 200 -16.71 -5.47 49.81
C LEU A 200 -15.27 -5.05 50.11
N ASN A 201 -14.41 -5.06 49.13
CA ASN A 201 -12.98 -4.75 49.28
C ASN A 201 -12.31 -5.55 50.42
N ASN A 202 -12.72 -6.84 50.59
CA ASN A 202 -12.31 -7.79 51.62
C ASN A 202 -12.87 -7.51 53.03
N GLU A 203 -13.71 -6.51 53.22
CA GLU A 203 -14.40 -6.24 54.47
C GLU A 203 -15.78 -6.92 54.48
N PHE A 204 -16.11 -7.66 55.53
CA PHE A 204 -17.42 -8.27 55.73
C PHE A 204 -18.47 -7.21 56.05
N ILE A 205 -19.53 -7.15 55.23
CA ILE A 205 -20.58 -6.13 55.39
C ILE A 205 -21.96 -6.71 55.73
N GLY A 206 -22.13 -8.04 55.67
CA GLY A 206 -23.39 -8.72 55.97
C GLY A 206 -23.59 -9.95 55.10
N SER A 207 -24.84 -10.48 55.05
CA SER A 207 -25.21 -11.64 54.23
C SER A 207 -26.44 -11.33 53.36
N THR A 208 -26.60 -12.04 52.22
CA THR A 208 -27.77 -11.87 51.36
C THR A 208 -29.06 -12.46 51.95
N PRO A 209 -30.22 -11.79 51.84
CA PRO A 209 -30.47 -10.52 51.13
C PRO A 209 -29.94 -9.30 51.91
N PHE A 210 -29.22 -8.42 51.23
CA PHE A 210 -28.58 -7.23 51.83
C PHE A 210 -29.10 -5.95 51.17
N LYS A 211 -29.42 -4.94 52.00
CA LYS A 211 -29.84 -3.60 51.57
C LYS A 211 -29.10 -2.54 52.39
N ASN A 212 -28.45 -1.59 51.72
CA ASN A 212 -27.76 -0.49 52.36
C ASN A 212 -27.52 0.68 51.40
N LEU A 213 -26.91 1.76 51.86
CA LEU A 213 -26.39 2.86 51.08
C LEU A 213 -24.88 2.66 50.89
N LEU A 214 -24.38 2.82 49.66
CA LEU A 214 -22.95 2.80 49.37
C LEU A 214 -22.56 4.06 48.59
N LEU A 215 -21.38 4.61 48.88
CA LEU A 215 -20.81 5.69 48.11
C LEU A 215 -20.55 5.25 46.67
N SER A 216 -20.79 6.14 45.72
CA SER A 216 -20.47 5.87 44.30
C SER A 216 -18.99 5.52 44.13
N GLY A 217 -18.73 4.45 43.36
CA GLY A 217 -17.38 3.93 43.21
C GLY A 217 -17.36 2.49 42.68
N GLU A 218 -16.16 1.93 42.56
CA GLU A 218 -15.94 0.55 42.18
C GLU A 218 -15.51 -0.26 43.43
N TYR A 219 -16.15 -1.40 43.62
CA TYR A 219 -15.94 -2.28 44.79
C TYR A 219 -15.64 -3.70 44.30
N ASN A 220 -14.70 -4.38 44.94
CA ASN A 220 -14.52 -5.80 44.81
C ASN A 220 -15.52 -6.53 45.70
N LEU A 221 -16.56 -7.12 45.06
CA LEU A 221 -17.59 -7.89 45.71
C LEU A 221 -17.20 -9.36 45.77
N ILE A 222 -17.23 -9.97 46.94
CA ILE A 222 -17.04 -11.41 47.11
C ILE A 222 -18.26 -11.95 47.88
N LEU A 223 -18.92 -12.97 47.27
CA LEU A 223 -19.94 -13.76 47.96
C LEU A 223 -19.38 -15.13 48.30
N LYS A 224 -19.52 -15.51 49.58
CA LYS A 224 -19.07 -16.80 50.09
C LYS A 224 -20.23 -17.56 50.74
N LYS A 225 -20.37 -18.85 50.41
CA LYS A 225 -21.29 -19.75 51.09
C LYS A 225 -20.68 -21.15 51.15
N GLU A 226 -20.83 -21.79 52.31
CA GLU A 226 -20.32 -23.16 52.51
C GLU A 226 -20.93 -24.13 51.51
N GLY A 227 -20.08 -24.97 50.85
CA GLY A 227 -20.50 -25.89 49.80
C GLY A 227 -20.60 -25.31 48.43
N PHE A 228 -20.42 -24.00 48.28
CA PHE A 228 -20.44 -23.26 47.01
C PHE A 228 -19.09 -22.64 46.68
N LYS A 229 -18.88 -22.36 45.43
CA LYS A 229 -17.73 -21.63 44.95
C LYS A 229 -17.88 -20.15 45.30
N ASN A 230 -16.80 -19.53 45.78
CA ASN A 230 -16.80 -18.12 45.98
C ASN A 230 -17.06 -17.37 44.69
N LEU A 231 -18.03 -16.46 44.69
CA LEU A 231 -18.26 -15.54 43.58
C LEU A 231 -17.46 -14.26 43.84
N VAL A 232 -16.72 -13.82 42.86
CA VAL A 232 -15.93 -12.58 42.89
C VAL A 232 -16.31 -11.73 41.68
N GLU A 233 -16.77 -10.51 41.93
CA GLU A 233 -17.23 -9.61 40.89
C GLU A 233 -16.91 -8.15 41.24
N THR A 234 -16.78 -7.31 40.26
CA THR A 234 -16.65 -5.86 40.43
C THR A 234 -18.03 -5.22 40.47
N LEU A 235 -18.38 -4.67 41.63
CA LEU A 235 -19.60 -3.92 41.82
C LEU A 235 -19.34 -2.44 41.53
N ILE A 236 -19.99 -1.92 40.49
CA ILE A 236 -19.94 -0.50 40.16
C ILE A 236 -21.18 0.17 40.74
N VAL A 237 -20.96 1.12 41.64
CA VAL A 237 -22.00 1.97 42.22
C VAL A 237 -21.97 3.29 41.47
N SER A 238 -22.92 3.45 40.54
CA SER A 238 -23.00 4.59 39.62
C SER A 238 -24.05 5.59 40.04
N THR A 239 -23.77 6.88 39.92
CA THR A 239 -24.73 7.98 40.15
C THR A 239 -25.82 8.06 39.06
N GLU A 240 -25.66 7.33 37.96
CA GLU A 240 -26.66 7.25 36.88
C GLU A 240 -27.86 6.36 37.29
N GLU A 241 -27.69 5.51 38.28
CA GLU A 241 -28.73 4.61 38.78
C GLU A 241 -29.29 5.09 40.14
N LYS A 242 -30.63 5.18 40.22
CA LYS A 242 -31.28 5.59 41.46
C LYS A 242 -31.26 4.51 42.55
N VAL A 243 -31.22 3.24 42.17
CA VAL A 243 -31.11 2.06 42.99
C VAL A 243 -30.35 0.99 42.25
N ILE A 244 -29.41 0.34 42.87
CA ILE A 244 -28.65 -0.75 42.25
C ILE A 244 -29.14 -2.09 42.82
N ASP A 245 -29.80 -2.87 41.98
CA ASP A 245 -30.26 -4.22 42.32
C ASP A 245 -29.36 -5.27 41.68
N LYS A 246 -28.71 -6.10 42.46
CA LYS A 246 -27.85 -7.19 42.04
C LYS A 246 -28.37 -8.53 42.54
N ASN A 247 -28.47 -9.50 41.63
CA ASN A 247 -28.96 -10.85 41.94
C ASN A 247 -27.97 -11.88 41.45
N PHE A 248 -27.40 -12.68 42.30
CA PHE A 248 -26.34 -13.61 42.03
C PHE A 248 -26.80 -15.06 42.24
N SER A 249 -26.30 -15.98 41.41
CA SER A 249 -26.45 -17.41 41.62
C SER A 249 -25.09 -18.02 41.94
N LEU A 250 -24.98 -18.68 43.09
CA LEU A 250 -23.76 -19.35 43.51
C LEU A 250 -23.71 -20.79 42.96
N GLU A 251 -22.56 -21.19 42.49
CA GLU A 251 -22.30 -22.52 41.94
C GLU A 251 -21.84 -23.48 43.02
N LEU A 252 -22.37 -24.72 43.05
CA LEU A 252 -21.90 -25.79 43.93
C LEU A 252 -20.41 -26.11 43.68
N LEU A 253 -19.70 -26.54 44.69
CA LEU A 253 -18.34 -27.03 44.57
C LEU A 253 -18.32 -28.26 43.64
N PRO A 254 -17.33 -28.39 42.76
CA PRO A 254 -17.30 -29.43 41.77
C PRO A 254 -17.08 -30.84 42.35
N GLY A 255 -17.57 -31.85 41.58
CA GLY A 255 -17.03 -33.19 41.63
C GLY A 255 -15.84 -33.34 40.72
N GLU A 256 -15.30 -34.53 40.61
CA GLU A 256 -14.16 -34.84 39.74
C GLU A 256 -14.47 -35.99 38.80
N ILE A 257 -14.02 -35.91 37.53
CA ILE A 257 -14.06 -36.99 36.59
C ILE A 257 -12.65 -37.39 36.15
N PHE A 258 -12.41 -38.71 36.06
CA PHE A 258 -11.22 -39.27 35.43
C PHE A 258 -11.66 -40.06 34.21
N ILE A 259 -11.19 -39.67 33.01
CA ILE A 259 -11.48 -40.34 31.74
C ILE A 259 -10.16 -40.84 31.16
N LYS A 260 -10.15 -42.11 30.69
CA LYS A 260 -9.04 -42.72 30.01
C LYS A 260 -9.52 -43.36 28.72
N SER A 261 -8.98 -42.96 27.59
CA SER A 261 -9.23 -43.58 26.28
C SER A 261 -8.18 -44.63 25.94
N SER A 262 -8.56 -45.65 25.11
CA SER A 262 -7.61 -46.59 24.51
C SER A 262 -6.55 -45.92 23.64
N GLU A 263 -6.84 -44.71 23.14
CA GLU A 263 -6.01 -43.97 22.23
C GLU A 263 -5.45 -42.72 22.91
N ASN A 264 -4.13 -42.63 23.08
CA ASN A 264 -3.48 -41.56 23.84
C ASN A 264 -3.61 -40.17 23.21
N ASP A 265 -3.89 -40.12 21.92
CA ASP A 265 -4.05 -38.90 21.12
C ASP A 265 -5.53 -38.62 20.77
N SER A 266 -6.48 -39.31 21.37
CA SER A 266 -7.90 -39.01 21.22
C SER A 266 -8.28 -37.73 21.99
N GLU A 267 -9.08 -36.89 21.37
CA GLU A 267 -9.61 -35.68 21.95
C GLU A 267 -10.82 -35.98 22.84
N ILE A 268 -10.80 -35.50 24.06
CA ILE A 268 -11.86 -35.67 25.03
C ILE A 268 -12.61 -34.35 25.21
N TYR A 269 -13.91 -34.42 25.02
CA TYR A 269 -14.82 -33.27 25.22
C TYR A 269 -15.78 -33.60 26.36
N ILE A 270 -16.08 -32.62 27.16
CA ILE A 270 -17.11 -32.64 28.18
C ILE A 270 -18.08 -31.50 27.88
N ASP A 271 -19.37 -31.82 27.74
CA ASP A 271 -20.43 -30.87 27.35
C ASP A 271 -20.06 -30.06 26.08
N ASN A 272 -19.51 -30.77 25.09
CA ASN A 272 -19.00 -30.21 23.84
C ASN A 272 -17.80 -29.23 23.99
N VAL A 273 -17.19 -29.16 25.18
CA VAL A 273 -15.99 -28.34 25.43
C VAL A 273 -14.77 -29.24 25.47
N TYR A 274 -13.75 -28.92 24.65
CA TYR A 274 -12.48 -29.61 24.65
C TYR A 274 -11.86 -29.62 26.06
N SER A 275 -11.47 -30.81 26.54
CA SER A 275 -11.03 -31.04 27.89
C SER A 275 -9.64 -31.66 28.03
N GLY A 276 -9.07 -32.19 26.94
CA GLY A 276 -7.73 -32.77 26.89
C GLY A 276 -7.64 -33.96 25.96
N MET A 277 -6.54 -34.70 26.02
CA MET A 277 -6.24 -35.84 25.14
C MET A 277 -5.94 -37.11 25.93
N GLY A 278 -6.35 -38.26 25.39
CA GLY A 278 -6.03 -39.61 25.86
C GLY A 278 -6.51 -39.92 27.28
N ALA A 279 -5.98 -39.25 28.28
CA ALA A 279 -6.41 -39.36 29.67
C ALA A 279 -6.50 -37.99 30.34
N ILE A 280 -7.62 -37.71 30.98
CA ILE A 280 -7.85 -36.43 31.68
C ILE A 280 -8.41 -36.63 33.07
N ARG A 281 -8.12 -35.67 33.92
CA ARG A 281 -8.72 -35.51 35.24
C ARG A 281 -9.24 -34.09 35.37
N LYS A 282 -10.54 -33.91 35.65
CA LYS A 282 -11.18 -32.60 35.61
C LYS A 282 -12.23 -32.45 36.69
N LYS A 283 -12.28 -31.25 37.27
CA LYS A 283 -13.37 -30.86 38.19
C LYS A 283 -14.53 -30.31 37.37
N LEU A 284 -15.74 -30.78 37.68
CA LEU A 284 -16.98 -30.40 37.01
C LEU A 284 -18.04 -29.98 38.05
N PRO A 285 -18.98 -29.11 37.67
CA PRO A 285 -20.17 -28.87 38.48
C PRO A 285 -20.92 -30.17 38.69
N PRO A 286 -21.62 -30.35 39.80
CA PRO A 286 -22.51 -31.47 39.99
C PRO A 286 -23.69 -31.45 39.02
N GLY A 287 -24.07 -32.60 38.48
CA GLY A 287 -25.13 -32.75 37.49
C GLY A 287 -24.75 -33.71 36.37
N ASP A 288 -25.62 -33.82 35.36
CA ASP A 288 -25.39 -34.63 34.19
C ASP A 288 -24.48 -33.92 33.20
N HIS A 289 -23.45 -34.63 32.77
CA HIS A 289 -22.48 -34.16 31.79
C HIS A 289 -22.35 -35.14 30.65
N THR A 290 -22.15 -34.64 29.46
CA THR A 290 -21.93 -35.49 28.27
C THR A 290 -20.43 -35.58 27.97
N ILE A 291 -19.90 -36.83 27.97
CA ILE A 291 -18.54 -37.11 27.53
C ILE A 291 -18.59 -37.46 26.04
N SER A 292 -17.78 -36.84 25.24
CA SER A 292 -17.53 -37.25 23.86
C SER A 292 -16.04 -37.43 23.64
N ILE A 293 -15.65 -38.53 23.01
CA ILE A 293 -14.26 -38.85 22.68
C ILE A 293 -14.16 -38.99 21.17
N MET A 294 -13.26 -38.22 20.59
CA MET A 294 -13.07 -38.16 19.15
C MET A 294 -11.62 -38.46 18.80
N LYS A 295 -11.44 -39.23 17.74
CA LYS A 295 -10.14 -39.43 17.09
C LYS A 295 -10.38 -39.73 15.63
N ASP A 296 -9.53 -39.19 14.78
CA ASP A 296 -9.57 -39.48 13.35
C ASP A 296 -9.40 -40.98 13.09
N GLY A 297 -10.29 -41.50 12.26
CA GLY A 297 -10.31 -42.96 11.96
C GLY A 297 -10.99 -43.83 12.97
N PHE A 298 -11.68 -43.28 13.93
CA PHE A 298 -12.50 -43.99 14.91
C PHE A 298 -13.93 -43.45 14.95
N TYR A 299 -14.88 -44.27 15.40
CA TYR A 299 -16.22 -43.78 15.68
C TYR A 299 -16.20 -42.90 16.93
N THR A 300 -16.92 -41.79 16.87
CA THR A 300 -17.08 -40.90 18.03
C THR A 300 -17.81 -41.66 19.13
N PHE A 301 -17.19 -41.73 20.32
CA PHE A 301 -17.85 -42.25 21.50
C PHE A 301 -18.56 -41.12 22.22
N THR A 302 -19.82 -41.35 22.63
CA THR A 302 -20.57 -40.35 23.43
C THR A 302 -21.31 -41.08 24.55
N LYS A 303 -21.25 -40.55 25.77
CA LYS A 303 -21.90 -41.07 26.97
C LYS A 303 -22.29 -39.99 27.95
N GLU A 304 -23.47 -40.08 28.53
CA GLU A 304 -23.89 -39.23 29.64
C GLU A 304 -23.37 -39.82 30.97
N VAL A 305 -22.86 -38.95 31.84
CA VAL A 305 -22.33 -39.31 33.16
C VAL A 305 -22.80 -38.32 34.21
N LEU A 306 -23.25 -38.85 35.33
CA LEU A 306 -23.63 -38.01 36.49
C LEU A 306 -22.40 -37.70 37.32
N ILE A 307 -22.14 -36.40 37.53
CA ILE A 307 -21.10 -35.92 38.45
C ILE A 307 -21.73 -35.56 39.80
N VAL A 308 -21.23 -36.19 40.85
CA VAL A 308 -21.65 -35.91 42.20
C VAL A 308 -20.60 -35.06 42.90
N SER A 309 -21.05 -34.04 43.64
CA SER A 309 -20.16 -33.12 44.38
C SER A 309 -19.18 -33.87 45.27
N LYS A 310 -17.89 -33.49 45.22
CA LYS A 310 -16.80 -34.08 46.03
C LYS A 310 -16.50 -35.56 45.77
N THR A 311 -17.03 -36.21 44.72
CA THR A 311 -16.72 -37.60 44.35
C THR A 311 -15.89 -37.63 43.03
N ILE A 312 -15.25 -38.80 42.79
CA ILE A 312 -14.51 -39.06 41.55
C ILE A 312 -15.31 -40.09 40.74
N ASN A 313 -15.70 -39.70 39.52
CA ASN A 313 -16.28 -40.62 38.52
C ASN A 313 -15.16 -41.08 37.59
N GLN A 314 -14.99 -42.39 37.39
CA GLN A 314 -13.92 -42.97 36.58
C GLN A 314 -14.52 -43.66 35.36
N GLN A 315 -14.00 -43.36 34.13
CA GLN A 315 -14.42 -43.88 32.85
C GLN A 315 -13.21 -44.38 32.04
N GLU A 316 -13.18 -45.64 31.68
CA GLU A 316 -12.21 -46.22 30.71
C GLU A 316 -12.97 -46.57 29.43
N ILE A 317 -12.53 -46.05 28.27
CA ILE A 317 -13.23 -46.13 26.98
C ILE A 317 -12.31 -46.70 25.91
N ILE A 318 -12.81 -47.69 25.18
CA ILE A 318 -12.16 -48.29 24.01
C ILE A 318 -12.87 -47.73 22.77
N LEU A 319 -12.12 -47.10 21.87
CA LEU A 319 -12.63 -46.54 20.63
C LEU A 319 -12.66 -47.61 19.52
N GLU A 320 -13.73 -47.64 18.71
CA GLU A 320 -13.91 -48.52 17.56
C GLU A 320 -13.36 -47.88 16.28
N GLU A 321 -12.52 -48.64 15.53
CA GLU A 321 -11.91 -48.17 14.27
C GLU A 321 -12.92 -48.05 13.14
N LYS A 322 -12.83 -46.96 12.36
CA LYS A 322 -13.51 -46.79 11.07
C LYS A 322 -12.64 -47.31 9.94
N ILE A 323 -13.11 -48.32 9.21
CA ILE A 323 -12.41 -48.92 8.07
C ILE A 323 -13.27 -48.79 6.82
N GLY A 324 -12.73 -48.18 5.76
CA GLY A 324 -13.41 -48.04 4.47
C GLY A 324 -12.70 -48.75 3.32
N SER A 325 -13.42 -48.97 2.23
CA SER A 325 -12.93 -49.61 1.01
C SER A 325 -12.48 -48.55 -0.02
N VAL A 326 -11.34 -48.82 -0.68
CA VAL A 326 -10.77 -47.97 -1.72
C VAL A 326 -10.37 -48.80 -2.92
N LYS A 327 -10.84 -48.39 -4.13
CA LYS A 327 -10.44 -48.97 -5.41
C LYS A 327 -9.58 -47.98 -6.17
N ILE A 328 -8.39 -48.37 -6.59
CA ILE A 328 -7.43 -47.52 -7.29
C ILE A 328 -7.15 -48.11 -8.67
N THR A 329 -7.36 -47.31 -9.71
CA THR A 329 -7.08 -47.66 -11.11
C THR A 329 -6.25 -46.57 -11.77
N SER A 330 -5.38 -46.95 -12.68
CA SER A 330 -4.63 -45.95 -13.48
C SER A 330 -4.39 -46.43 -14.92
N ASN A 331 -4.18 -45.49 -15.80
CA ASN A 331 -3.69 -45.74 -17.14
C ASN A 331 -2.47 -44.79 -17.39
N PRO A 332 -1.28 -45.34 -17.65
CA PRO A 332 -0.93 -46.76 -17.64
C PRO A 332 -0.93 -47.38 -16.21
N VAL A 333 -0.78 -48.69 -16.12
CA VAL A 333 -0.56 -49.42 -14.83
C VAL A 333 0.61 -48.79 -14.10
N ALA A 334 0.45 -48.54 -12.81
CA ALA A 334 1.39 -47.85 -11.98
C ALA A 334 1.49 -48.43 -10.56
N ASN A 335 2.63 -48.30 -9.94
CA ASN A 335 2.86 -48.62 -8.53
C ASN A 335 2.01 -47.75 -7.62
N VAL A 336 1.41 -48.33 -6.60
CA VAL A 336 0.60 -47.66 -5.57
C VAL A 336 1.37 -47.65 -4.25
N THR A 337 1.72 -46.49 -3.79
CA THR A 337 2.35 -46.26 -2.48
C THR A 337 1.37 -45.48 -1.60
N ILE A 338 1.12 -45.96 -0.38
CA ILE A 338 0.23 -45.31 0.59
C ILE A 338 1.02 -44.99 1.86
N ASN A 339 1.04 -43.73 2.26
CA ASN A 339 1.81 -43.26 3.42
C ASN A 339 3.29 -43.72 3.40
N GLY A 340 3.90 -43.74 2.19
CA GLY A 340 5.27 -44.18 1.97
C GLY A 340 5.51 -45.69 1.90
N LYS A 341 4.46 -46.55 2.04
CA LYS A 341 4.57 -47.99 1.94
C LYS A 341 3.98 -48.47 0.59
N LEU A 342 4.72 -49.30 -0.15
CA LEU A 342 4.25 -49.94 -1.39
C LEU A 342 3.18 -50.99 -1.09
N TYR A 343 2.05 -50.91 -1.79
CA TYR A 343 0.93 -51.83 -1.67
C TYR A 343 0.75 -52.75 -2.90
N GLY A 344 1.29 -52.39 -4.05
CA GLY A 344 1.23 -53.16 -5.29
C GLY A 344 1.01 -52.26 -6.51
N GLU A 345 0.48 -52.84 -7.57
CA GLU A 345 0.20 -52.13 -8.85
C GLU A 345 -1.30 -52.00 -9.09
N THR A 346 -1.71 -50.97 -9.81
CA THR A 346 -3.10 -50.79 -10.25
C THR A 346 -3.49 -51.86 -11.29
N PRO A 347 -4.76 -52.36 -11.30
CA PRO A 347 -5.87 -52.00 -10.41
C PRO A 347 -5.76 -52.68 -9.03
N LEU A 348 -6.06 -51.94 -7.96
CA LEU A 348 -5.91 -52.41 -6.59
C LEU A 348 -7.14 -52.08 -5.74
N ASN A 349 -7.61 -53.08 -4.94
CA ASN A 349 -8.72 -52.92 -3.99
C ASN A 349 -8.18 -53.04 -2.56
N LEU A 350 -8.41 -52.08 -1.71
CA LEU A 350 -7.85 -52.01 -0.35
C LEU A 350 -8.91 -51.69 0.69
N ARG A 351 -8.69 -52.19 1.90
CA ARG A 351 -9.42 -51.78 3.11
C ARG A 351 -8.47 -50.98 3.99
N LEU A 352 -8.77 -49.72 4.19
CA LEU A 352 -7.89 -48.79 4.89
C LEU A 352 -8.64 -48.07 6.00
N ARG A 353 -7.92 -47.68 7.05
CA ARG A 353 -8.48 -46.86 8.12
C ARG A 353 -9.02 -45.54 7.56
N SER A 354 -10.20 -45.12 8.06
CA SER A 354 -10.88 -43.88 7.65
C SER A 354 -10.21 -42.62 8.21
N VAL A 355 -8.93 -42.47 7.90
CA VAL A 355 -8.11 -41.28 8.10
C VAL A 355 -7.51 -40.84 6.77
N GLU A 356 -6.94 -39.68 6.73
CA GLU A 356 -6.27 -39.22 5.51
C GLU A 356 -5.17 -40.22 5.12
N GLN A 357 -5.30 -40.76 3.92
CA GLN A 357 -4.32 -41.65 3.29
C GLN A 357 -3.66 -40.90 2.15
N LYS A 358 -2.36 -40.65 2.26
CA LYS A 358 -1.55 -40.06 1.19
C LYS A 358 -1.19 -41.15 0.19
N ILE A 359 -1.64 -41.00 -1.04
CA ILE A 359 -1.49 -41.99 -2.11
C ILE A 359 -0.62 -41.40 -3.20
N GLU A 360 0.39 -42.16 -3.58
CA GLU A 360 1.25 -41.90 -4.71
C GLU A 360 1.07 -43.01 -5.74
N LEU A 361 0.84 -42.60 -7.00
CA LEU A 361 0.93 -43.51 -8.15
C LEU A 361 2.17 -43.11 -8.95
N SER A 362 3.07 -44.06 -9.14
CA SER A 362 4.35 -43.80 -9.82
C SER A 362 4.60 -44.83 -10.93
N LYS A 363 5.17 -44.34 -12.03
CA LYS A 363 5.64 -45.13 -13.17
C LYS A 363 6.82 -44.45 -13.82
N GLU A 364 7.81 -45.24 -14.26
CA GLU A 364 8.98 -44.72 -14.97
C GLU A 364 8.57 -44.01 -16.28
N GLY A 365 9.12 -42.82 -16.51
CA GLY A 365 8.81 -41.95 -17.66
C GLY A 365 7.52 -41.13 -17.49
N TYR A 366 6.81 -41.27 -16.39
CA TYR A 366 5.58 -40.51 -16.09
C TYR A 366 5.72 -39.71 -14.83
N ARG A 367 4.99 -38.59 -14.77
CA ARG A 367 4.88 -37.78 -13.58
C ARG A 367 4.13 -38.54 -12.51
N SER A 368 4.74 -38.70 -11.34
CA SER A 368 4.03 -39.27 -10.19
C SER A 368 2.79 -38.44 -9.87
N PHE A 369 1.70 -39.14 -9.64
CA PHE A 369 0.45 -38.53 -9.20
C PHE A 369 0.32 -38.68 -7.69
N PHE A 370 0.06 -37.58 -7.03
CA PHE A 370 -0.13 -37.51 -5.58
C PHE A 370 -1.55 -37.05 -5.28
N THR A 371 -2.20 -37.76 -4.39
CA THR A 371 -3.52 -37.38 -3.88
C THR A 371 -3.66 -37.86 -2.44
N SER A 372 -4.67 -37.38 -1.77
CA SER A 372 -5.08 -37.94 -0.49
C SER A 372 -6.57 -38.17 -0.50
N LEU A 373 -7.00 -39.14 0.28
CA LEU A 373 -8.42 -39.41 0.54
C LEU A 373 -8.61 -39.96 1.93
N ILE A 374 -9.82 -39.79 2.44
CA ILE A 374 -10.30 -40.47 3.65
C ILE A 374 -11.26 -41.57 3.19
N PRO A 375 -10.92 -42.88 3.43
CA PRO A 375 -11.80 -43.99 3.10
C PRO A 375 -13.14 -43.86 3.82
N ASN A 376 -14.24 -44.18 3.11
CA ASN A 376 -15.58 -44.13 3.67
C ASN A 376 -16.02 -45.51 4.12
N THR A 377 -16.73 -45.59 5.24
CA THR A 377 -17.23 -46.89 5.80
C THR A 377 -18.47 -47.41 5.12
N GLU A 378 -19.26 -46.55 4.45
CA GLU A 378 -20.55 -46.89 3.86
C GLU A 378 -20.46 -47.23 2.36
N PHE A 379 -19.48 -46.63 1.64
CA PHE A 379 -19.29 -46.82 0.21
C PHE A 379 -17.82 -46.84 -0.20
N GLU A 380 -17.54 -47.57 -1.28
CA GLU A 380 -16.20 -47.66 -1.85
C GLU A 380 -15.78 -46.34 -2.48
N LYS A 381 -14.64 -45.79 -2.06
CA LYS A 381 -13.97 -44.66 -2.74
C LYS A 381 -13.22 -45.19 -3.95
N LYS A 382 -13.32 -44.46 -5.07
CA LYS A 382 -12.63 -44.80 -6.32
C LYS A 382 -11.64 -43.69 -6.69
N ILE A 383 -10.45 -44.11 -7.10
CA ILE A 383 -9.42 -43.25 -7.70
C ILE A 383 -9.16 -43.79 -9.09
N GLU A 384 -9.43 -42.98 -10.11
CA GLU A 384 -9.13 -43.27 -11.51
C GLU A 384 -8.17 -42.22 -12.03
N VAL A 385 -6.98 -42.59 -12.47
CA VAL A 385 -5.91 -41.66 -12.85
C VAL A 385 -5.38 -41.96 -14.23
N TYR A 386 -5.28 -40.95 -15.05
CA TYR A 386 -4.50 -40.96 -16.28
C TYR A 386 -3.17 -40.24 -15.99
N LEU A 387 -2.07 -41.04 -15.92
CA LEU A 387 -0.75 -40.45 -15.67
C LEU A 387 -0.26 -39.75 -16.94
N LYS A 388 0.23 -38.59 -16.77
CA LYS A 388 0.87 -37.80 -17.86
C LYS A 388 2.34 -38.16 -17.94
N THR A 389 2.90 -38.23 -19.16
CA THR A 389 4.37 -38.31 -19.30
C THR A 389 5.03 -37.09 -18.63
N ASN A 390 6.31 -37.21 -18.25
CA ASN A 390 7.04 -36.13 -17.62
C ASN A 390 7.01 -34.84 -18.46
N ALA A 391 7.16 -34.96 -19.78
CA ALA A 391 7.10 -33.83 -20.71
C ALA A 391 5.73 -33.13 -20.69
N GLN A 392 4.62 -33.92 -20.75
CA GLN A 392 3.27 -33.33 -20.70
C GLN A 392 2.98 -32.68 -19.35
N ALA A 393 3.36 -33.32 -18.25
CA ALA A 393 3.17 -32.76 -16.93
C ALA A 393 3.95 -31.45 -16.73
N LYS A 394 5.18 -31.41 -17.20
CA LYS A 394 6.01 -30.18 -17.13
C LYS A 394 5.43 -29.02 -17.92
N LEU A 395 4.84 -29.36 -19.09
CA LEU A 395 4.15 -28.34 -19.89
C LEU A 395 2.93 -27.78 -19.16
N ASP A 396 2.11 -28.61 -18.55
CA ASP A 396 0.93 -28.20 -17.81
C ASP A 396 1.28 -27.37 -16.54
N GLU A 397 2.42 -27.66 -15.92
CA GLU A 397 2.98 -26.93 -14.78
C GLU A 397 3.64 -25.59 -15.19
N SER A 398 3.92 -25.42 -16.48
CA SER A 398 4.65 -24.27 -16.99
C SER A 398 3.75 -23.03 -17.03
N PRO A 399 4.11 -21.93 -16.38
CA PRO A 399 3.31 -20.72 -16.39
C PRO A 399 3.24 -20.13 -17.80
N ILE A 400 2.07 -19.60 -18.17
CA ILE A 400 1.87 -18.92 -19.48
C ILE A 400 2.82 -17.73 -19.61
N LYS A 401 3.15 -17.08 -18.50
CA LYS A 401 4.13 -16.00 -18.41
C LYS A 401 4.92 -16.13 -17.11
N TYR A 402 6.20 -15.84 -17.17
CA TYR A 402 7.02 -15.68 -15.97
C TYR A 402 8.08 -14.61 -16.16
N LYS A 403 8.62 -14.14 -15.07
CA LYS A 403 9.75 -13.23 -15.05
C LYS A 403 10.97 -13.99 -14.52
N ASN A 404 12.03 -14.05 -15.32
CA ASN A 404 13.23 -14.77 -14.92
C ASN A 404 14.00 -14.02 -13.79
N LYS A 405 15.03 -14.65 -13.22
CA LYS A 405 15.83 -14.08 -12.12
C LYS A 405 16.49 -12.73 -12.50
N THR A 406 16.76 -12.51 -13.78
CA THR A 406 17.36 -11.27 -14.26
C THR A 406 16.34 -10.18 -14.57
N GLY A 407 15.05 -10.50 -14.47
CA GLY A 407 13.95 -9.58 -14.69
C GLY A 407 13.40 -9.55 -16.12
N ILE A 408 13.76 -10.51 -16.97
CA ILE A 408 13.21 -10.65 -18.32
C ILE A 408 11.86 -11.40 -18.26
N GLU A 409 10.84 -10.80 -18.84
CA GLU A 409 9.50 -11.40 -18.93
C GLU A 409 9.42 -12.35 -20.13
N MET A 410 9.01 -13.60 -19.87
CA MET A 410 8.97 -14.68 -20.86
C MET A 410 7.52 -15.15 -21.07
N ASN A 411 7.12 -15.31 -22.33
CA ASN A 411 5.81 -15.82 -22.74
C ASN A 411 5.93 -17.25 -23.25
N LEU A 412 5.04 -18.13 -22.80
CA LEU A 412 4.93 -19.50 -23.30
C LEU A 412 4.23 -19.50 -24.65
N ILE A 413 4.87 -20.12 -25.63
CA ILE A 413 4.35 -20.34 -26.99
C ILE A 413 4.19 -21.86 -27.21
N MET A 414 2.97 -22.26 -27.49
CA MET A 414 2.68 -23.66 -27.83
C MET A 414 3.14 -23.94 -29.26
N PRO A 415 3.64 -25.16 -29.55
CA PRO A 415 4.09 -25.52 -30.87
C PRO A 415 2.93 -25.60 -31.87
N GLY A 416 3.26 -25.62 -33.14
CA GLY A 416 2.27 -25.75 -34.18
C GLY A 416 2.89 -25.96 -35.56
N GLU A 417 2.04 -26.10 -36.57
CA GLU A 417 2.42 -26.32 -37.98
C GLU A 417 1.97 -25.15 -38.82
N PHE A 418 2.84 -24.68 -39.70
CA PHE A 418 2.62 -23.47 -40.49
C PHE A 418 3.52 -23.42 -41.71
N GLN A 419 3.28 -22.42 -42.57
CA GLN A 419 4.14 -22.11 -43.69
C GLN A 419 4.95 -20.85 -43.43
N ILE A 420 6.28 -20.94 -43.42
CA ILE A 420 7.18 -19.80 -43.43
C ILE A 420 7.33 -19.26 -44.86
N GLY A 421 7.74 -18.01 -45.02
CA GLY A 421 7.89 -17.32 -46.30
C GLY A 421 6.65 -16.52 -46.67
N SER A 422 6.53 -16.21 -47.98
CA SER A 422 5.41 -15.46 -48.52
C SER A 422 5.03 -15.88 -49.95
N SER A 423 3.75 -15.72 -50.29
CA SER A 423 3.23 -15.98 -51.62
C SER A 423 3.96 -15.16 -52.68
N LYS A 424 4.23 -15.74 -53.87
CA LYS A 424 4.82 -15.04 -55.01
C LYS A 424 4.05 -13.78 -55.43
N ARG A 425 2.76 -13.68 -55.04
CA ARG A 425 1.88 -12.55 -55.34
C ARG A 425 1.86 -11.47 -54.25
N GLU A 426 2.53 -11.71 -53.12
CA GLU A 426 2.54 -10.74 -52.01
C GLU A 426 3.37 -9.50 -52.39
N ALA A 427 2.76 -8.33 -52.36
CA ALA A 427 3.43 -7.08 -52.68
C ALA A 427 4.61 -6.82 -51.74
N GLY A 428 5.76 -6.45 -52.28
CA GLY A 428 6.99 -6.23 -51.51
C GLY A 428 7.76 -7.51 -51.16
N ARG A 429 7.31 -8.69 -51.64
CA ARG A 429 8.03 -9.97 -51.46
C ARG A 429 9.43 -9.92 -52.06
N HIS A 430 10.37 -10.55 -51.39
CA HIS A 430 11.72 -10.76 -51.90
C HIS A 430 11.99 -12.23 -52.23
N SER A 431 12.96 -12.50 -53.12
CA SER A 431 13.27 -13.86 -53.59
C SER A 431 13.72 -14.82 -52.47
N ASN A 432 14.26 -14.28 -51.37
CA ASN A 432 14.69 -15.06 -50.19
C ASN A 432 13.54 -15.53 -49.31
N GLU A 433 12.30 -15.14 -49.57
CA GLU A 433 11.10 -15.50 -48.78
C GLU A 433 10.42 -16.74 -49.41
N VAL A 434 11.17 -17.81 -49.57
CA VAL A 434 10.67 -19.07 -50.16
C VAL A 434 9.69 -19.74 -49.17
N VAL A 435 8.58 -20.23 -49.72
CA VAL A 435 7.55 -20.93 -48.91
C VAL A 435 8.06 -22.33 -48.54
N ARG A 436 7.98 -22.66 -47.25
CA ARG A 436 8.36 -23.97 -46.70
C ARG A 436 7.39 -24.37 -45.55
N ASN A 437 7.11 -25.68 -45.42
CA ASN A 437 6.27 -26.21 -44.36
C ASN A 437 7.11 -26.47 -43.12
N ILE A 438 6.74 -25.89 -42.02
CA ILE A 438 7.44 -26.01 -40.73
C ILE A 438 6.51 -26.63 -39.70
N LYS A 439 7.03 -27.55 -38.90
CA LYS A 439 6.36 -28.06 -37.71
C LYS A 439 7.26 -27.89 -36.50
N LEU A 440 6.80 -27.06 -35.56
CA LEU A 440 7.37 -26.97 -34.22
C LEU A 440 6.70 -28.05 -33.35
N THR A 441 7.48 -28.83 -32.63
CA THR A 441 6.97 -29.92 -31.77
C THR A 441 7.25 -29.63 -30.28
N LYS A 442 8.21 -28.77 -29.99
CA LYS A 442 8.59 -28.39 -28.61
C LYS A 442 7.97 -27.05 -28.23
N PRO A 443 7.23 -26.96 -27.13
CA PRO A 443 6.80 -25.67 -26.59
C PRO A 443 8.02 -24.88 -26.11
N PHE A 444 7.97 -23.57 -26.26
CA PHE A 444 9.08 -22.70 -25.92
C PHE A 444 8.63 -21.40 -25.27
N TYR A 445 9.52 -20.84 -24.49
CA TYR A 445 9.40 -19.47 -23.98
C TYR A 445 10.15 -18.52 -24.87
N ILE A 446 9.60 -17.31 -25.05
CA ILE A 446 10.24 -16.20 -25.76
C ILE A 446 10.06 -14.92 -24.95
N SER A 447 11.08 -14.05 -24.90
CA SER A 447 10.99 -12.81 -24.16
C SER A 447 9.93 -11.87 -24.74
N SER A 448 9.14 -11.24 -23.85
CA SER A 448 8.07 -10.31 -24.24
C SER A 448 8.60 -9.12 -25.03
N THR A 449 9.82 -8.68 -24.74
CA THR A 449 10.47 -7.52 -25.34
C THR A 449 11.82 -7.89 -25.91
N LEU A 450 12.39 -7.02 -26.71
CA LEU A 450 13.81 -6.96 -26.97
C LEU A 450 14.57 -6.84 -25.64
N ILE A 451 15.81 -7.35 -25.59
CA ILE A 451 16.68 -7.19 -24.41
C ILE A 451 17.07 -5.72 -24.29
N THR A 452 16.87 -5.16 -23.12
CA THR A 452 17.19 -3.75 -22.86
C THR A 452 18.66 -3.55 -22.52
N GLU A 453 19.14 -2.31 -22.67
CA GLU A 453 20.48 -1.91 -22.24
C GLU A 453 20.73 -2.25 -20.76
N ASP A 454 19.76 -2.00 -19.87
CA ASP A 454 19.89 -2.36 -18.46
C ASP A 454 19.99 -3.86 -18.21
N GLN A 455 19.22 -4.67 -18.94
CA GLN A 455 19.30 -6.12 -18.83
C GLN A 455 20.64 -6.64 -19.34
N TYR A 456 21.14 -6.10 -20.45
CA TYR A 456 22.45 -6.47 -21.01
C TYR A 456 23.61 -5.99 -20.15
N ASN A 457 23.50 -4.83 -19.51
CA ASN A 457 24.53 -4.28 -18.63
C ASN A 457 24.79 -5.16 -17.40
N LYS A 458 23.82 -5.93 -16.92
CA LYS A 458 24.03 -6.94 -15.89
C LYS A 458 25.05 -8.02 -16.32
N PHE A 459 25.01 -8.42 -17.57
CA PHE A 459 25.96 -9.36 -18.16
C PHE A 459 27.33 -8.70 -18.38
N SER A 460 27.37 -7.53 -19.00
CA SER A 460 28.62 -6.85 -19.33
C SER A 460 29.29 -6.16 -18.13
N ARG A 461 28.66 -6.21 -16.94
CA ARG A 461 29.10 -5.57 -15.68
C ARG A 461 29.33 -4.06 -15.82
N LYS A 462 28.61 -3.42 -16.69
CA LYS A 462 28.57 -1.95 -16.82
C LYS A 462 27.55 -1.38 -15.85
N SER A 463 27.76 -0.12 -15.46
CA SER A 463 26.77 0.58 -14.63
C SER A 463 25.43 0.68 -15.35
N SER A 464 24.34 0.44 -14.63
CA SER A 464 22.97 0.63 -15.15
C SER A 464 22.73 2.10 -15.45
N LEU A 465 22.16 2.38 -16.63
CA LEU A 465 21.75 3.71 -17.07
C LEU A 465 20.25 3.96 -16.84
N ASN A 466 19.55 2.98 -16.20
CA ASN A 466 18.08 2.94 -16.13
C ASN A 466 17.42 3.10 -17.51
N SER A 467 18.05 2.51 -18.51
CA SER A 467 17.61 2.60 -19.90
C SER A 467 16.70 1.42 -20.26
N ASN A 468 15.46 1.71 -20.58
CA ASN A 468 14.51 0.74 -21.13
C ASN A 468 14.57 0.65 -22.66
N LYS A 469 15.60 1.18 -23.32
CA LYS A 469 15.78 1.02 -24.76
C LYS A 469 16.39 -0.34 -25.08
N PRO A 470 16.10 -0.92 -26.26
CA PRO A 470 16.78 -2.14 -26.71
C PRO A 470 18.29 -1.95 -26.79
N ILE A 471 19.05 -2.96 -26.38
CA ILE A 471 20.49 -3.01 -26.65
C ILE A 471 20.71 -3.22 -28.12
N THR A 472 21.56 -2.43 -28.75
CA THR A 472 21.92 -2.53 -30.17
C THR A 472 23.44 -2.49 -30.32
N SER A 473 23.93 -2.55 -31.56
CA SER A 473 25.36 -2.52 -31.92
C SER A 473 26.14 -3.67 -31.29
N ILE A 474 25.49 -4.79 -31.01
CA ILE A 474 26.10 -6.03 -30.55
C ILE A 474 26.09 -7.10 -31.64
N SER A 475 27.13 -7.87 -31.68
CA SER A 475 27.23 -8.99 -32.61
C SER A 475 26.33 -10.16 -32.19
N TRP A 476 26.02 -11.04 -33.10
CA TRP A 476 25.32 -12.29 -32.83
C TRP A 476 26.02 -13.12 -31.73
N TYR A 477 27.37 -13.15 -31.78
CA TYR A 477 28.16 -13.90 -30.80
C TYR A 477 28.05 -13.33 -29.38
N GLU A 478 27.95 -12.01 -29.25
CA GLU A 478 27.74 -11.36 -27.96
C GLU A 478 26.33 -11.64 -27.42
N ALA A 479 25.32 -11.65 -28.30
CA ALA A 479 23.96 -12.06 -27.96
C ALA A 479 23.91 -13.53 -27.53
N ALA A 480 24.62 -14.43 -28.24
CA ALA A 480 24.74 -15.84 -27.87
C ALA A 480 25.43 -16.05 -26.50
N LYS A 481 26.50 -15.29 -26.21
CA LYS A 481 27.16 -15.30 -24.90
C LYS A 481 26.23 -14.78 -23.79
N PHE A 482 25.44 -13.76 -24.05
CA PHE A 482 24.43 -13.30 -23.13
C PHE A 482 23.39 -14.38 -22.81
N CYS A 483 22.93 -15.13 -23.82
CA CYS A 483 22.04 -16.28 -23.62
C CYS A 483 22.66 -17.36 -22.71
N ASN A 484 23.92 -17.69 -22.92
CA ASN A 484 24.63 -18.64 -22.07
C ASN A 484 24.76 -18.13 -20.63
N TRP A 485 25.06 -16.84 -20.48
CA TRP A 485 25.08 -16.21 -19.14
C TRP A 485 23.72 -16.29 -18.44
N LEU A 486 22.61 -16.04 -19.16
CA LEU A 486 21.26 -16.21 -18.61
C LEU A 486 21.02 -17.66 -18.15
N SER A 487 21.47 -18.63 -18.93
CA SER A 487 21.37 -20.05 -18.57
C SER A 487 22.11 -20.33 -17.25
N ASP A 488 23.33 -19.82 -17.10
CA ASP A 488 24.11 -19.93 -15.86
C ASP A 488 23.39 -19.30 -14.65
N GLN A 489 22.72 -18.15 -14.82
CA GLN A 489 22.00 -17.49 -13.72
C GLN A 489 20.82 -18.33 -13.19
N GLU A 490 20.25 -19.20 -14.02
CA GLU A 490 19.10 -20.03 -13.66
C GLU A 490 19.41 -21.51 -13.47
N GLY A 491 20.66 -21.90 -13.72
CA GLY A 491 21.11 -23.30 -13.57
C GLY A 491 20.67 -24.18 -14.73
N PHE A 492 20.50 -23.60 -15.94
CA PHE A 492 20.26 -24.36 -17.17
C PHE A 492 21.57 -24.66 -17.89
N ASP A 493 21.59 -25.75 -18.65
CA ASP A 493 22.71 -26.06 -19.54
C ASP A 493 22.83 -25.01 -20.65
N LYS A 494 24.08 -24.68 -21.00
CA LYS A 494 24.35 -23.73 -22.09
C LYS A 494 23.97 -24.32 -23.46
N VAL A 495 23.37 -23.48 -24.29
CA VAL A 495 23.03 -23.87 -25.68
C VAL A 495 24.21 -23.68 -26.60
N TYR A 496 24.95 -22.59 -26.47
CA TYR A 496 26.05 -22.25 -27.40
C TYR A 496 27.39 -22.72 -26.85
N ASN A 497 28.12 -23.47 -27.68
CA ASN A 497 29.46 -23.92 -27.35
C ASN A 497 30.50 -22.90 -27.84
N PHE A 498 31.39 -22.53 -26.95
CA PHE A 498 32.53 -21.65 -27.27
C PHE A 498 33.84 -22.29 -26.79
N THR A 499 34.83 -22.33 -27.68
CA THR A 499 36.21 -22.76 -27.38
C THR A 499 37.15 -21.60 -27.66
N ASN A 500 37.91 -21.16 -26.67
CA ASN A 500 38.82 -20.00 -26.76
C ASN A 500 38.07 -18.73 -27.31
N ASN A 501 36.87 -18.49 -26.83
CA ASN A 501 35.98 -17.42 -27.25
C ASN A 501 35.40 -17.54 -28.67
N ASN A 502 35.75 -18.57 -29.43
CA ASN A 502 35.18 -18.83 -30.73
C ASN A 502 33.97 -19.76 -30.62
N TYR A 503 32.92 -19.42 -31.32
CA TYR A 503 31.72 -20.26 -31.41
C TYR A 503 32.05 -21.57 -32.17
N THR A 504 31.66 -22.69 -31.57
CA THR A 504 31.97 -24.03 -32.10
C THR A 504 30.74 -24.88 -32.36
N GLY A 505 29.54 -24.41 -32.04
CA GLY A 505 28.30 -25.12 -32.32
C GLY A 505 27.23 -24.99 -31.27
N LEU A 506 26.17 -25.77 -31.40
CA LEU A 506 24.98 -25.79 -30.52
C LEU A 506 24.85 -27.11 -29.77
N ASN A 507 24.45 -27.04 -28.51
CA ASN A 507 23.83 -28.16 -27.82
C ASN A 507 22.30 -28.09 -28.04
N ILE A 508 21.80 -28.86 -29.01
CA ILE A 508 20.37 -28.82 -29.40
C ILE A 508 19.42 -29.48 -28.38
N GLU A 509 19.95 -30.24 -27.44
CA GLU A 509 19.12 -30.86 -26.40
C GLU A 509 18.99 -29.96 -25.15
N SER A 510 19.78 -28.90 -25.09
CA SER A 510 19.73 -27.96 -23.96
C SER A 510 18.41 -27.21 -23.92
N ASN A 511 17.84 -27.07 -22.73
CA ASN A 511 16.69 -26.20 -22.43
C ASN A 511 17.09 -24.82 -21.93
N GLY A 512 18.36 -24.45 -22.07
CA GLY A 512 18.89 -23.13 -21.73
C GLY A 512 18.42 -22.03 -22.68
N TYR A 513 18.84 -20.81 -22.32
CA TYR A 513 18.50 -19.63 -23.12
C TYR A 513 19.31 -19.59 -24.42
N ARG A 514 18.64 -19.17 -25.48
CA ARG A 514 19.20 -18.99 -26.83
C ARG A 514 18.46 -17.86 -27.54
N LEU A 515 18.94 -17.47 -28.71
CA LEU A 515 18.18 -16.69 -29.65
C LEU A 515 17.01 -17.55 -30.18
N PRO A 516 15.85 -16.97 -30.48
CA PRO A 516 14.78 -17.69 -31.17
C PRO A 516 15.26 -18.17 -32.52
N THR A 517 14.81 -19.33 -32.97
CA THR A 517 15.00 -19.72 -34.36
C THR A 517 14.11 -18.84 -35.25
N GLU A 518 14.48 -18.72 -36.54
CA GLU A 518 13.66 -18.00 -37.51
C GLU A 518 12.23 -18.55 -37.53
N SER A 519 12.09 -19.87 -37.44
CA SER A 519 10.80 -20.55 -37.40
C SER A 519 9.98 -20.25 -36.16
N GLU A 520 10.60 -20.25 -35.00
CA GLU A 520 9.94 -19.90 -33.71
C GLU A 520 9.47 -18.44 -33.69
N TRP A 521 10.33 -17.54 -34.18
CA TRP A 521 9.96 -16.13 -34.30
C TRP A 521 8.75 -15.92 -35.20
N VAL A 522 8.78 -16.51 -36.42
CA VAL A 522 7.67 -16.39 -37.35
C VAL A 522 6.40 -17.02 -36.81
N TRP A 523 6.49 -18.18 -36.15
CA TRP A 523 5.35 -18.80 -35.51
C TRP A 523 4.74 -17.89 -34.45
N ALA A 524 5.54 -17.42 -33.50
CA ALA A 524 5.10 -16.58 -32.42
C ALA A 524 4.48 -15.23 -32.84
N VAL A 525 5.00 -14.67 -33.96
CA VAL A 525 4.61 -13.35 -34.45
C VAL A 525 3.45 -13.41 -35.44
N LYS A 526 3.44 -14.36 -36.33
CA LYS A 526 2.52 -14.37 -37.50
C LYS A 526 1.36 -15.35 -37.34
N PHE A 527 1.53 -16.43 -36.57
CA PHE A 527 0.56 -17.54 -36.57
C PHE A 527 -0.02 -17.81 -35.16
N TYR A 528 0.78 -17.76 -34.09
CA TYR A 528 0.34 -18.13 -32.75
C TYR A 528 -0.75 -17.21 -32.24
N LYS A 529 -1.92 -17.79 -31.87
CA LYS A 529 -3.12 -17.06 -31.41
C LYS A 529 -3.63 -16.01 -32.42
N GLN A 530 -3.37 -16.18 -33.69
CA GLN A 530 -3.93 -15.32 -34.73
C GLN A 530 -5.16 -15.99 -35.37
N SER A 531 -6.25 -15.24 -35.53
CA SER A 531 -7.43 -15.69 -36.26
C SER A 531 -7.19 -15.66 -37.79
N ASP A 532 -6.39 -14.68 -38.24
CA ASP A 532 -6.07 -14.46 -39.65
C ASP A 532 -4.59 -14.20 -39.87
N ILE A 533 -4.04 -14.71 -40.93
CA ILE A 533 -2.65 -14.45 -41.34
C ILE A 533 -2.56 -13.03 -41.91
N LYS A 534 -1.75 -12.20 -41.27
CA LYS A 534 -1.55 -10.80 -41.63
C LYS A 534 -0.22 -10.59 -42.36
N ILE A 535 -0.21 -9.64 -43.29
CA ILE A 535 1.01 -9.16 -43.99
C ILE A 535 1.82 -8.28 -43.03
N PHE A 536 1.15 -7.39 -42.31
CA PHE A 536 1.72 -6.46 -41.31
C PHE A 536 1.07 -6.69 -39.95
N THR A 537 1.68 -6.22 -38.88
CA THR A 537 1.07 -6.32 -37.53
C THR A 537 -0.30 -5.63 -37.44
N TRP A 538 -0.54 -4.59 -38.21
CA TRP A 538 -1.80 -3.83 -38.23
C TRP A 538 -2.84 -4.36 -39.23
N GLY A 539 -2.54 -5.40 -40.00
CA GLY A 539 -3.45 -6.00 -41.00
C GLY A 539 -2.80 -6.24 -42.36
N ASN A 540 -3.60 -6.16 -43.45
CA ASN A 540 -3.18 -6.56 -44.78
C ASN A 540 -3.05 -5.38 -45.78
N LYS A 541 -3.31 -4.17 -45.35
CA LYS A 541 -3.35 -2.98 -46.22
C LYS A 541 -2.47 -1.86 -45.69
N MET A 542 -1.91 -1.09 -46.62
CA MET A 542 -1.32 0.23 -46.39
C MET A 542 -2.42 1.30 -46.41
N PRO A 543 -2.24 2.47 -45.83
CA PRO A 543 -1.02 2.96 -45.18
C PRO A 543 -0.79 2.39 -43.78
N VAL A 544 0.38 2.67 -43.24
CA VAL A 544 0.73 2.33 -41.84
C VAL A 544 -0.26 2.99 -40.90
N LYS A 545 -0.81 2.21 -39.96
CA LYS A 545 -1.71 2.76 -38.93
C LYS A 545 -0.91 3.56 -37.89
N LYS A 546 -1.54 4.54 -37.27
CA LYS A 546 -0.93 5.31 -36.18
C LYS A 546 -0.61 4.40 -34.97
N ASN A 547 0.46 4.71 -34.26
CA ASN A 547 0.87 4.05 -33.00
C ASN A 547 1.09 2.53 -33.11
N VAL A 548 1.57 2.04 -34.25
CA VAL A 548 1.82 0.60 -34.43
C VAL A 548 3.25 0.18 -34.12
N GLY A 549 4.21 1.11 -34.13
CA GLY A 549 5.63 0.81 -33.91
C GLY A 549 6.53 2.00 -34.16
N ASN A 550 7.79 1.85 -33.86
CA ASN A 550 8.82 2.85 -34.08
C ASN A 550 9.48 2.60 -35.45
N LEU A 551 9.16 3.41 -36.44
CA LEU A 551 9.53 3.29 -37.83
C LEU A 551 10.17 4.60 -38.32
N SER A 552 10.76 4.58 -39.54
CA SER A 552 11.27 5.80 -40.19
C SER A 552 10.11 6.68 -40.68
N GLY A 553 9.55 7.50 -39.80
CA GLY A 553 8.42 8.40 -40.06
C GLY A 553 8.83 9.82 -40.46
N GLU A 554 7.91 10.78 -40.33
CA GLU A 554 8.14 12.20 -40.67
C GLU A 554 9.30 12.83 -39.89
N GLU A 555 9.57 12.37 -38.66
CA GLU A 555 10.70 12.80 -37.82
C GLU A 555 12.07 12.46 -38.40
N MET A 556 12.10 11.55 -39.39
CA MET A 556 13.30 11.15 -40.11
C MET A 556 13.48 11.88 -41.46
N LYS A 557 12.52 12.75 -41.81
CA LYS A 557 12.62 13.56 -43.05
C LYS A 557 13.89 14.41 -43.04
N GLY A 558 14.67 14.27 -44.10
CA GLY A 558 15.97 14.97 -44.22
C GLY A 558 17.14 14.29 -43.45
N LYS A 559 16.86 13.31 -42.59
CA LYS A 559 17.88 12.52 -41.87
C LYS A 559 18.09 11.13 -42.52
N ASN A 560 17.00 10.52 -43.01
CA ASN A 560 17.02 9.25 -43.71
C ASN A 560 16.62 9.47 -45.17
N SER A 561 17.21 8.70 -46.09
CA SER A 561 16.87 8.75 -47.51
C SER A 561 15.45 8.25 -47.80
N LYS A 562 14.87 7.45 -46.93
CA LYS A 562 13.51 6.91 -47.00
C LYS A 562 12.79 7.11 -45.69
N PHE A 563 11.57 7.63 -45.77
CA PHE A 563 10.68 7.77 -44.61
C PHE A 563 9.23 7.54 -45.03
N ILE A 564 8.36 7.21 -44.10
CA ILE A 564 6.95 6.94 -44.35
C ILE A 564 6.20 8.27 -44.22
N SER A 565 5.77 8.82 -45.34
CA SER A 565 4.99 10.06 -45.33
C SER A 565 3.65 9.88 -44.64
N GLY A 566 3.28 10.85 -43.78
CA GLY A 566 2.04 10.84 -42.99
C GLY A 566 2.07 9.91 -41.76
N TYR A 567 3.23 9.31 -41.43
CA TYR A 567 3.45 8.55 -40.21
C TYR A 567 4.47 9.26 -39.33
N SER A 568 4.18 9.35 -38.05
CA SER A 568 5.13 9.81 -37.04
C SER A 568 4.91 9.04 -35.75
N ASP A 569 5.99 8.66 -35.08
CA ASP A 569 6.00 7.98 -33.79
C ASP A 569 6.75 8.77 -32.70
N ASN A 570 7.27 9.95 -33.04
CA ASN A 570 8.04 10.87 -32.21
C ASN A 570 9.44 10.37 -31.80
N TYR A 571 9.96 9.32 -32.43
CA TYR A 571 11.31 8.81 -32.15
C TYR A 571 12.17 8.90 -33.42
N SER A 572 13.31 9.58 -33.34
CA SER A 572 14.29 9.60 -34.44
C SER A 572 15.32 8.48 -34.33
N ASN A 573 15.22 7.63 -33.34
CA ASN A 573 16.03 6.42 -33.12
C ASN A 573 15.23 5.46 -32.22
N LEU A 574 15.89 4.57 -31.48
CA LEU A 574 15.25 3.59 -30.61
C LEU A 574 14.27 4.22 -29.62
N SER A 575 13.06 3.67 -29.52
CA SER A 575 12.09 3.92 -28.45
C SER A 575 12.36 3.00 -27.26
N PRO A 576 11.90 3.35 -26.05
CA PRO A 576 11.83 2.40 -24.94
C PRO A 576 11.01 1.18 -25.33
N VAL A 577 11.37 -0.01 -24.84
CA VAL A 577 10.55 -1.22 -25.08
C VAL A 577 9.15 -1.04 -24.47
N LYS A 578 8.15 -1.73 -25.06
CA LYS A 578 6.73 -1.61 -24.66
C LYS A 578 6.10 -0.22 -24.91
N SER A 579 6.70 0.61 -25.76
CA SER A 579 6.08 1.88 -26.16
C SER A 579 4.79 1.69 -26.97
N TYR A 580 4.59 0.51 -27.53
CA TYR A 580 3.44 0.16 -28.38
C TYR A 580 2.73 -1.07 -27.85
N GLN A 581 1.50 -1.31 -28.33
CA GLN A 581 0.69 -2.46 -27.91
C GLN A 581 1.32 -3.79 -28.34
N PRO A 582 1.22 -4.85 -27.54
CA PRO A 582 1.70 -6.16 -27.90
C PRO A 582 0.82 -6.80 -28.98
N ILE A 583 1.39 -7.71 -29.73
CA ILE A 583 0.61 -8.63 -30.58
C ILE A 583 -0.05 -9.74 -29.74
N ASN A 584 -0.92 -10.56 -30.34
CA ASN A 584 -1.72 -11.59 -29.63
C ASN A 584 -0.90 -12.61 -28.82
N SER A 585 0.35 -12.88 -29.23
CA SER A 585 1.29 -13.72 -28.48
C SER A 585 1.90 -13.03 -27.24
N GLY A 586 1.58 -11.77 -27.00
CA GLY A 586 2.12 -10.96 -25.90
C GLY A 586 3.51 -10.40 -26.14
N LEU A 587 3.96 -10.39 -27.41
CA LEU A 587 5.26 -9.83 -27.80
C LEU A 587 5.11 -8.35 -28.19
N TYR A 588 6.00 -7.54 -27.68
CA TYR A 588 6.10 -6.10 -27.96
C TYR A 588 7.17 -5.82 -29.02
N ASP A 589 7.13 -4.63 -29.57
CA ASP A 589 8.17 -4.07 -30.46
C ASP A 589 8.42 -4.91 -31.74
N ILE A 590 7.37 -5.58 -32.23
CA ILE A 590 7.45 -6.38 -33.47
C ILE A 590 7.44 -5.50 -34.73
N THR A 591 6.80 -4.34 -34.64
CA THR A 591 6.80 -3.34 -35.68
C THR A 591 7.83 -2.27 -35.37
N GLY A 592 8.93 -2.26 -36.06
CA GLY A 592 9.98 -1.25 -35.90
C GLY A 592 10.84 -1.47 -34.69
N ASN A 593 11.35 -0.42 -34.14
CA ASN A 593 12.33 -0.31 -33.07
C ASN A 593 13.70 -0.90 -33.49
N ALA A 594 13.87 -2.21 -33.45
CA ALA A 594 15.09 -2.83 -33.98
C ALA A 594 14.81 -4.16 -34.66
N HIS A 595 15.59 -4.49 -35.68
CA HIS A 595 15.68 -5.84 -36.23
C HIS A 595 16.15 -6.80 -35.12
N GLU A 596 15.80 -8.08 -35.27
CA GLU A 596 16.07 -9.08 -34.23
C GLU A 596 16.99 -10.18 -34.77
N TRP A 597 18.09 -10.45 -34.08
CA TRP A 597 18.93 -11.59 -34.33
C TRP A 597 18.17 -12.90 -34.13
N MET A 598 18.22 -13.78 -35.14
CA MET A 598 17.77 -15.16 -35.01
C MET A 598 18.93 -16.10 -34.76
N ASN A 599 18.63 -17.30 -34.23
CA ASN A 599 19.63 -18.35 -34.04
C ASN A 599 20.25 -18.79 -35.39
N ASP A 600 19.45 -18.82 -36.43
CA ASP A 600 19.74 -19.42 -37.74
C ASP A 600 20.82 -18.65 -38.51
N TYR A 601 21.77 -19.37 -39.06
CA TYR A 601 22.53 -18.84 -40.17
C TYR A 601 21.61 -18.54 -41.37
N TYR A 602 21.94 -17.52 -42.11
CA TYR A 602 21.18 -17.14 -43.28
C TYR A 602 21.49 -18.08 -44.45
N GLU A 603 20.43 -18.55 -45.10
CA GLU A 603 20.46 -19.41 -46.25
C GLU A 603 19.54 -18.87 -47.36
N LEU A 604 19.97 -18.97 -48.64
CA LEU A 604 19.12 -18.78 -49.81
C LEU A 604 18.65 -20.16 -50.27
N THR A 605 17.37 -20.45 -50.07
CA THR A 605 16.72 -21.65 -50.56
C THR A 605 16.15 -21.35 -51.94
N ASN A 606 16.53 -22.08 -52.99
CA ASN A 606 16.17 -21.79 -54.35
C ASN A 606 14.88 -22.49 -54.83
N PHE A 607 14.28 -23.37 -54.06
CA PHE A 607 13.09 -24.15 -54.45
C PHE A 607 12.14 -24.33 -53.27
N GLU A 608 10.86 -24.41 -53.58
CA GLU A 608 9.80 -24.75 -52.63
C GLU A 608 9.83 -26.27 -52.39
N SER A 609 9.93 -26.68 -51.12
CA SER A 609 9.87 -28.08 -50.73
C SER A 609 8.50 -28.36 -50.09
N ASN A 610 7.87 -29.46 -50.49
CA ASN A 610 6.65 -29.95 -49.85
C ASN A 610 6.94 -30.71 -48.55
N ASN A 611 8.22 -30.98 -48.23
CA ASN A 611 8.61 -31.68 -47.01
C ASN A 611 8.38 -30.79 -45.79
N ILE A 612 7.94 -31.40 -44.71
CA ILE A 612 7.78 -30.74 -43.41
C ILE A 612 9.12 -30.71 -42.68
N GLU A 613 9.64 -29.55 -42.41
CA GLU A 613 10.86 -29.36 -41.62
C GLU A 613 10.51 -29.29 -40.12
N LEU A 614 11.04 -30.23 -39.32
CA LEU A 614 10.78 -30.31 -37.88
C LEU A 614 11.76 -29.43 -37.11
N ASN A 615 11.26 -28.57 -36.20
CA ASN A 615 12.03 -27.74 -35.27
C ASN A 615 13.26 -27.10 -35.92
N ARG A 616 13.10 -26.56 -37.14
CA ARG A 616 14.21 -26.05 -37.93
C ARG A 616 15.02 -24.98 -37.16
N MET A 617 16.34 -25.15 -37.13
CA MET A 617 17.31 -24.23 -36.52
C MET A 617 18.25 -23.56 -37.51
N GLY A 618 17.96 -23.65 -38.80
CA GLY A 618 18.81 -23.14 -39.89
C GLY A 618 19.96 -24.07 -40.26
N PRO A 619 20.81 -23.68 -41.24
CA PRO A 619 22.00 -24.43 -41.59
C PRO A 619 23.06 -24.34 -40.50
N VAL A 620 24.01 -25.27 -40.54
CA VAL A 620 25.07 -25.37 -39.52
C VAL A 620 26.13 -24.25 -39.66
N PHE A 621 26.27 -23.68 -40.86
CA PHE A 621 27.17 -22.58 -41.17
C PHE A 621 26.58 -21.64 -42.21
N GLY A 622 27.06 -20.41 -42.28
CA GLY A 622 26.60 -19.40 -43.24
C GLY A 622 27.43 -18.12 -43.20
N SER A 623 27.16 -17.19 -44.13
CA SER A 623 27.88 -15.90 -44.25
C SER A 623 27.31 -14.79 -43.36
N GLY A 624 26.49 -15.12 -42.39
CA GLY A 624 25.82 -14.23 -41.47
C GLY A 624 24.57 -14.86 -40.88
N HIS A 625 23.99 -14.28 -39.88
CA HIS A 625 22.77 -14.78 -39.23
C HIS A 625 21.54 -14.04 -39.73
N VAL A 626 20.41 -14.73 -39.70
CA VAL A 626 19.11 -14.14 -40.07
C VAL A 626 18.75 -13.02 -39.10
N ILE A 627 18.26 -11.93 -39.65
CA ILE A 627 17.56 -10.87 -38.92
C ILE A 627 16.10 -10.80 -39.35
N ARG A 628 15.22 -10.56 -38.38
CA ARG A 628 13.77 -10.48 -38.58
C ARG A 628 13.19 -9.18 -37.98
N GLY A 629 11.92 -8.91 -38.33
CA GLY A 629 11.23 -7.69 -37.95
C GLY A 629 11.68 -6.47 -38.74
N SER A 630 11.08 -5.33 -38.45
CA SER A 630 11.49 -4.01 -38.94
C SER A 630 12.26 -3.25 -37.87
N SER A 631 12.95 -2.17 -38.23
CA SER A 631 13.68 -1.30 -37.31
C SER A 631 13.15 0.15 -37.37
N TRP A 632 13.65 1.01 -36.51
CA TRP A 632 13.39 2.45 -36.56
C TRP A 632 13.84 3.13 -37.88
N ARG A 633 14.65 2.43 -38.69
CA ARG A 633 15.09 2.88 -40.00
C ARG A 633 14.20 2.39 -41.13
N SER A 634 13.29 1.45 -40.87
CA SER A 634 12.46 0.81 -41.88
C SER A 634 11.37 1.74 -42.39
N ALA A 635 11.28 1.89 -43.70
CA ALA A 635 10.32 2.76 -44.37
C ALA A 635 9.67 2.12 -45.60
N THR A 636 10.19 1.00 -46.10
CA THR A 636 9.73 0.41 -47.33
C THR A 636 8.67 -0.66 -47.11
N LEU A 637 7.74 -0.83 -48.03
CA LEU A 637 6.73 -1.89 -48.01
C LEU A 637 7.34 -3.26 -47.71
N ARG A 638 8.53 -3.53 -48.27
CA ARG A 638 9.27 -4.77 -48.08
C ARG A 638 9.58 -5.01 -46.58
N GLU A 639 10.21 -4.03 -45.94
CA GLU A 639 10.74 -4.14 -44.59
C GLU A 639 9.64 -4.21 -43.52
N LEU A 640 8.48 -3.64 -43.82
CA LEU A 640 7.34 -3.58 -42.85
C LEU A 640 6.55 -4.88 -42.74
N ARG A 641 6.75 -5.85 -43.68
CA ARG A 641 6.00 -7.11 -43.70
C ARG A 641 6.55 -8.10 -42.69
N LEU A 642 5.65 -8.86 -42.07
CA LEU A 642 6.00 -9.93 -41.13
C LEU A 642 6.81 -11.07 -41.79
N SER A 643 6.76 -11.18 -43.12
CA SER A 643 7.55 -12.16 -43.90
C SER A 643 8.95 -11.66 -44.23
N PHE A 644 9.25 -10.38 -43.99
CA PHE A 644 10.58 -9.81 -44.26
C PHE A 644 11.66 -10.58 -43.50
N ARG A 645 12.72 -10.91 -44.24
CA ARG A 645 13.95 -11.52 -43.72
C ARG A 645 15.16 -10.94 -44.41
N ASP A 646 16.22 -10.79 -43.67
CA ASP A 646 17.51 -10.38 -44.19
C ASP A 646 18.62 -11.05 -43.37
N LYS A 647 19.86 -10.71 -43.65
CA LYS A 647 21.03 -11.17 -42.89
C LYS A 647 21.89 -10.02 -42.43
N SER A 648 22.59 -10.26 -41.35
CA SER A 648 23.74 -9.43 -40.98
C SER A 648 24.89 -10.30 -40.52
N SER A 649 26.11 -9.80 -40.69
CA SER A 649 27.35 -10.42 -40.18
C SER A 649 27.87 -9.66 -38.95
N ASN A 650 27.42 -8.42 -38.77
CA ASN A 650 27.85 -7.53 -37.71
C ASN A 650 26.66 -6.88 -36.98
N GLY A 651 26.87 -6.43 -35.75
CA GLY A 651 25.92 -5.59 -35.05
C GLY A 651 25.74 -4.23 -35.73
N SER A 652 24.53 -3.67 -35.64
CA SER A 652 24.19 -2.34 -36.12
C SER A 652 23.36 -1.62 -35.06
N ASP A 653 23.29 -0.30 -35.13
CA ASP A 653 22.51 0.54 -34.22
C ASP A 653 20.98 0.35 -34.32
N ASP A 654 20.55 -0.48 -35.26
CA ASP A 654 19.16 -0.87 -35.45
C ASP A 654 18.94 -2.39 -35.42
N ILE A 655 19.92 -3.16 -34.91
CA ILE A 655 19.81 -4.61 -34.69
C ILE A 655 19.95 -4.90 -33.18
N SER A 656 18.97 -5.57 -32.63
CA SER A 656 18.87 -6.03 -31.26
C SER A 656 18.58 -7.54 -31.21
N PHE A 657 18.09 -8.06 -30.09
CA PHE A 657 17.67 -9.45 -29.99
C PHE A 657 16.64 -9.64 -28.86
N ARG A 658 15.91 -10.73 -28.93
CA ARG A 658 15.17 -11.32 -27.83
C ARG A 658 15.68 -12.72 -27.53
N VAL A 659 15.33 -13.26 -26.38
CA VAL A 659 15.78 -14.59 -25.97
C VAL A 659 14.61 -15.57 -25.99
N ALA A 660 14.93 -16.83 -26.26
CA ALA A 660 14.00 -17.95 -26.18
C ALA A 660 14.65 -19.12 -25.41
N ARG A 661 13.85 -20.07 -24.96
CA ARG A 661 14.29 -21.39 -24.48
C ARG A 661 13.16 -22.39 -24.58
N TRP A 662 13.48 -23.66 -24.74
CA TRP A 662 12.45 -24.69 -24.69
C TRP A 662 11.94 -24.90 -23.25
N VAL A 663 10.69 -25.34 -23.14
CA VAL A 663 10.18 -25.94 -21.92
C VAL A 663 10.90 -27.28 -21.79
N GLY A 664 11.81 -27.40 -20.84
CA GLY A 664 12.60 -28.63 -20.65
C GLY A 664 11.69 -29.84 -20.32
N GLU A 665 12.22 -31.03 -20.51
CA GLU A 665 11.59 -32.28 -20.12
C GLU A 665 11.56 -32.49 -18.61
#